data_fc89674fc4afe4fb8a062b13bef35092
#
_entry.id   fc89674fc4afe4fb8a062b13bef35092
#
_cell.length_a   1.000
_cell.length_b   1.000
_cell.length_c   1.000
_cell.angle_alpha   90.00
_cell.angle_beta   90.00
_cell.angle_gamma   90.00
#
_symmetry.space_group_name_H-M   'P 1'
#
loop_
_entity.id
_entity.type
_entity.pdbx_description
1 polymer ?
#
loop_
_entity_poly.entity_id
_entity_poly.type
_entity_poly.pdbx_seq_one_letter_code
_entity_poly.pdbx_strand_id
1 'polypeptide(L)'
;MHFPNIRTIVAYLCLAALPCSAYADNYLKAKVKRCGTLSARVKEAKLQRKQGLRIEGTLNNADLAYLRKLCGRDAVGNAVPAVTHQLDLQQVTFATGGKPFLTKDNTSYAITSAHAIPAGLFDECPIDSVLLPALTDSIGTRAFANTHIRTVKLPDYVVLAKDAYKLNMKLTTVYTGKCHNVSTDVLNLAFAYCNNLSHVEVADVDRVPSYTFVGWPSLRTVNFNGITGFVAPYTFSQCPELQSIHFNHITLSIDGPAIAAKCDKLHDITFNGFCLSAQCTQPEACQAFTHYTNNALIINTLNDDWLANADSTQRANYKLWPETYASIMQWGKRMLQVDNPIIAGQAYSIIHTMHVLAKIHNFEPYKDATDSLAQALDNRLTAIYRQELIDAGAYDQTHTDLPAFVYDTPADSLLQRTRRLLKVDSIAGQGSDIDRMKRIMTWLHDHIRHDGSSDWPKCAYNAPDLYALAQSESRSYNCRFMAIMLCEMYQSVGIPARYLVCVPKDYTEDSDCHVICVAWSDSLQKWVWMDPTWDAYVMDENGLLLHPGEVRERLVKGSPLFINDYANWNHENKTSVDEYLRQYMCKNLYYINTPLRFGANNEGKACRWQPQYITLKGVNAPGYFGSNTTNADYFWQSPR
;
A
#
# COMPACT_ATOMS: atom_id res chain seq x y z
N MET A 1 -25.62 -40.85 -12.58
CA MET A 1 -25.25 -39.60 -13.30
C MET A 1 -23.74 -39.60 -13.48
N HIS A 2 -23.28 -39.62 -14.71
CA HIS A 2 -21.89 -39.90 -15.07
C HIS A 2 -20.96 -38.72 -14.69
N PHE A 3 -19.91 -39.02 -13.95
CA PHE A 3 -18.77 -38.14 -13.74
C PHE A 3 -17.87 -38.15 -14.98
N PRO A 4 -17.45 -37.02 -15.54
CA PRO A 4 -16.45 -37.01 -16.60
C PRO A 4 -15.05 -37.25 -16.03
N ASN A 5 -14.31 -38.08 -16.76
CA ASN A 5 -13.03 -38.70 -16.44
C ASN A 5 -11.89 -37.69 -16.18
N ILE A 6 -11.13 -37.95 -15.12
CA ILE A 6 -9.91 -37.24 -14.68
C ILE A 6 -8.80 -37.11 -15.80
N ARG A 7 -8.95 -37.79 -16.93
CA ARG A 7 -7.98 -37.76 -18.03
C ARG A 7 -8.01 -36.50 -18.89
N THR A 8 -9.03 -35.65 -18.78
CA THR A 8 -9.15 -34.42 -19.59
C THR A 8 -8.48 -33.20 -18.92
N ILE A 9 -8.25 -33.24 -17.61
CA ILE A 9 -7.60 -32.13 -16.86
C ILE A 9 -6.07 -32.16 -17.00
N VAL A 10 -5.47 -33.33 -17.31
CA VAL A 10 -4.02 -33.47 -17.51
C VAL A 10 -3.55 -32.93 -18.85
N ALA A 11 -4.45 -32.76 -19.83
CA ALA A 11 -4.08 -32.26 -21.17
C ALA A 11 -3.85 -30.74 -21.24
N TYR A 12 -4.38 -29.95 -20.29
CA TYR A 12 -4.17 -28.48 -20.26
C TYR A 12 -2.93 -28.04 -19.48
N LEU A 13 -2.37 -28.89 -18.64
CA LEU A 13 -1.13 -28.62 -17.90
C LEU A 13 0.16 -28.95 -18.66
N CYS A 14 0.06 -29.64 -19.81
CA CYS A 14 1.22 -30.00 -20.62
C CYS A 14 1.54 -29.06 -21.80
N LEU A 15 0.77 -27.98 -22.00
CA LEU A 15 1.05 -27.00 -23.09
C LEU A 15 1.93 -25.82 -22.65
N ALA A 16 2.30 -25.72 -21.37
CA ALA A 16 3.23 -24.68 -20.88
C ALA A 16 4.72 -25.09 -20.87
N ALA A 17 5.04 -26.33 -21.20
CA ALA A 17 6.40 -26.81 -21.31
C ALA A 17 6.67 -27.36 -22.74
N LEU A 18 6.58 -26.48 -23.73
CA LEU A 18 7.26 -26.79 -25.00
C LEU A 18 8.78 -26.73 -24.75
N PRO A 19 9.53 -27.78 -25.11
CA PRO A 19 10.95 -27.81 -24.81
C PRO A 19 11.65 -26.66 -25.52
N CYS A 20 12.36 -25.84 -24.75
CA CYS A 20 13.18 -24.72 -25.19
C CYS A 20 14.28 -25.16 -26.20
N SER A 21 14.46 -26.47 -26.42
CA SER A 21 15.49 -27.05 -27.29
C SER A 21 15.18 -27.08 -28.78
N ALA A 22 13.88 -27.11 -29.17
CA ALA A 22 13.52 -27.15 -30.60
C ALA A 22 13.59 -25.78 -31.30
N TYR A 23 13.50 -24.67 -30.56
CA TYR A 23 13.62 -23.30 -31.08
C TYR A 23 15.08 -22.82 -31.24
N ALA A 24 16.04 -23.50 -30.61
CA ALA A 24 17.40 -23.02 -30.44
C ALA A 24 18.23 -23.02 -31.75
N ASP A 25 17.87 -23.81 -32.74
CA ASP A 25 18.70 -23.98 -33.98
C ASP A 25 18.33 -23.02 -35.12
N ASN A 26 17.24 -22.27 -34.99
CA ASN A 26 16.78 -21.37 -36.06
C ASN A 26 17.23 -19.91 -35.90
N TYR A 27 17.92 -19.57 -34.79
CA TYR A 27 18.47 -18.23 -34.55
C TYR A 27 19.94 -18.16 -35.00
N LEU A 28 20.33 -17.03 -35.61
CA LEU A 28 21.74 -16.69 -35.76
C LEU A 28 22.30 -16.28 -34.41
N LYS A 29 23.33 -16.95 -33.93
CA LYS A 29 24.00 -16.62 -32.66
C LYS A 29 25.13 -15.62 -32.89
N ALA A 30 25.14 -14.51 -32.13
CA ALA A 30 26.18 -13.49 -32.11
C ALA A 30 26.72 -13.28 -30.72
N LYS A 31 27.98 -13.64 -30.49
CA LYS A 31 28.65 -13.44 -29.20
C LYS A 31 29.52 -12.19 -29.24
N VAL A 32 29.16 -11.18 -28.46
CA VAL A 32 29.86 -9.90 -28.34
C VAL A 32 30.82 -9.97 -27.16
N LYS A 33 32.11 -10.21 -27.41
CA LYS A 33 33.15 -10.27 -26.38
C LYS A 33 33.69 -8.90 -26.00
N ARG A 34 33.49 -7.87 -26.82
CA ARG A 34 33.90 -6.47 -26.64
C ARG A 34 32.79 -5.56 -27.17
N CYS A 35 32.36 -4.62 -26.36
CA CYS A 35 31.35 -3.63 -26.72
C CYS A 35 31.72 -2.89 -28.03
N GLY A 36 30.73 -2.56 -28.85
CA GLY A 36 30.90 -1.86 -30.12
C GLY A 36 31.31 -2.77 -31.27
N THR A 37 31.25 -4.10 -31.11
CA THR A 37 31.70 -5.04 -32.14
C THR A 37 30.59 -5.94 -32.70
N LEU A 38 29.30 -5.69 -32.41
CA LEU A 38 28.17 -6.48 -32.88
C LEU A 38 28.15 -6.57 -34.42
N SER A 39 28.42 -5.44 -35.12
CA SER A 39 28.44 -5.38 -36.59
C SER A 39 29.46 -6.32 -37.20
N ALA A 40 30.59 -6.57 -36.56
CA ALA A 40 31.60 -7.54 -36.99
C ALA A 40 31.21 -8.99 -36.70
N ARG A 41 30.19 -9.25 -35.89
CA ARG A 41 29.72 -10.59 -35.48
C ARG A 41 28.52 -11.08 -36.26
N VAL A 42 27.71 -10.17 -36.82
CA VAL A 42 26.51 -10.51 -37.58
C VAL A 42 26.81 -10.49 -39.07
N LYS A 43 26.62 -11.63 -39.72
CA LYS A 43 26.63 -11.73 -41.17
C LYS A 43 25.19 -11.62 -41.69
N GLU A 44 24.79 -10.47 -42.20
CA GLU A 44 23.40 -10.14 -42.57
C GLU A 44 22.83 -11.17 -43.58
N ALA A 45 23.58 -11.58 -44.60
CA ALA A 45 23.16 -12.62 -45.54
C ALA A 45 22.86 -13.99 -44.88
N LYS A 46 23.50 -14.30 -43.74
CA LYS A 46 23.17 -15.49 -42.97
C LYS A 46 21.94 -15.26 -42.07
N LEU A 47 21.79 -14.05 -41.52
CA LEU A 47 20.66 -13.70 -40.70
C LEU A 47 19.35 -13.72 -41.47
N GLN A 48 19.32 -13.24 -42.69
CA GLN A 48 18.14 -13.29 -43.60
C GLN A 48 17.58 -14.71 -43.83
N ARG A 49 18.42 -15.74 -43.64
CA ARG A 49 18.02 -17.16 -43.77
C ARG A 49 17.61 -17.79 -42.44
N LYS A 50 17.60 -17.03 -41.38
CA LYS A 50 17.26 -17.49 -40.02
C LYS A 50 15.99 -16.81 -39.54
N GLN A 51 15.35 -17.42 -38.56
CA GLN A 51 14.13 -16.90 -37.95
C GLN A 51 14.40 -15.61 -37.15
N GLY A 52 15.57 -15.50 -36.51
CA GLY A 52 15.90 -14.35 -35.67
C GLY A 52 17.39 -14.28 -35.28
N LEU A 53 17.69 -13.31 -34.44
CA LEU A 53 19.04 -13.05 -33.93
C LEU A 53 19.06 -13.26 -32.41
N ARG A 54 19.95 -14.15 -31.94
CA ARG A 54 20.30 -14.30 -30.51
C ARG A 54 21.63 -13.64 -30.25
N ILE A 55 21.67 -12.78 -29.25
CA ILE A 55 22.87 -12.04 -28.86
C ILE A 55 23.27 -12.42 -27.42
N GLU A 56 24.58 -12.63 -27.24
CA GLU A 56 25.19 -12.89 -25.95
C GLU A 56 26.30 -11.85 -25.70
N GLY A 57 26.33 -11.28 -24.47
CA GLY A 57 27.38 -10.37 -24.00
C GLY A 57 26.91 -8.95 -23.74
N THR A 58 27.85 -8.03 -23.59
CA THR A 58 27.55 -6.64 -23.20
C THR A 58 27.53 -5.74 -24.46
N LEU A 59 26.45 -4.99 -24.62
CA LEU A 59 26.24 -4.07 -25.73
C LEU A 59 26.39 -2.61 -25.27
N ASN A 60 26.99 -1.77 -26.13
CA ASN A 60 27.01 -0.33 -25.94
C ASN A 60 26.13 0.39 -26.99
N ASN A 61 26.12 1.73 -26.96
CA ASN A 61 25.32 2.54 -27.88
C ASN A 61 25.61 2.25 -29.37
N ALA A 62 26.86 1.95 -29.75
CA ALA A 62 27.20 1.61 -31.12
C ALA A 62 26.59 0.28 -31.58
N ASP A 63 26.57 -0.72 -30.67
CA ASP A 63 25.92 -2.00 -30.91
C ASP A 63 24.40 -1.82 -31.02
N LEU A 64 23.79 -0.95 -30.19
CA LEU A 64 22.35 -0.68 -30.25
C LEU A 64 21.96 0.08 -31.52
N ALA A 65 22.77 1.02 -32.00
CA ALA A 65 22.53 1.70 -33.28
C ALA A 65 22.53 0.68 -34.44
N TYR A 66 23.49 -0.27 -34.46
CA TYR A 66 23.53 -1.33 -35.47
C TYR A 66 22.36 -2.33 -35.31
N LEU A 67 22.01 -2.68 -34.08
CA LEU A 67 20.85 -3.56 -33.80
C LEU A 67 19.54 -2.94 -34.31
N ARG A 68 19.32 -1.64 -34.08
CA ARG A 68 18.17 -0.90 -34.64
C ARG A 68 18.15 -0.97 -36.17
N LYS A 69 19.32 -0.78 -36.82
CA LYS A 69 19.45 -0.89 -38.29
C LYS A 69 19.02 -2.30 -38.78
N LEU A 70 19.47 -3.34 -38.10
CA LEU A 70 19.04 -4.72 -38.43
C LEU A 70 17.53 -4.92 -38.29
N CYS A 71 16.90 -4.16 -37.38
CA CYS A 71 15.46 -4.17 -37.09
C CYS A 71 14.66 -3.12 -37.91
N GLY A 72 15.25 -2.48 -38.93
CA GLY A 72 14.52 -1.65 -39.86
C GLY A 72 14.51 -0.15 -39.59
N ARG A 73 15.36 0.38 -38.67
CA ARG A 73 15.49 1.81 -38.39
C ARG A 73 16.95 2.21 -38.16
N ASP A 74 17.39 3.28 -38.80
CA ASP A 74 18.74 3.82 -38.59
C ASP A 74 18.87 4.65 -37.28
N ALA A 75 20.06 5.21 -37.06
CA ALA A 75 20.37 5.99 -35.87
C ALA A 75 19.68 7.37 -35.81
N VAL A 76 19.00 7.81 -36.87
CA VAL A 76 18.20 9.04 -36.91
C VAL A 76 16.70 8.75 -37.07
N GLY A 77 16.32 7.48 -37.05
CA GLY A 77 14.93 7.05 -37.10
C GLY A 77 14.38 6.78 -38.50
N ASN A 78 15.18 6.95 -39.58
CA ASN A 78 14.70 6.64 -40.92
C ASN A 78 14.48 5.15 -41.12
N ALA A 79 13.49 4.81 -41.95
CA ALA A 79 13.23 3.44 -42.34
C ALA A 79 14.35 2.91 -43.24
N VAL A 80 14.83 1.72 -42.91
CA VAL A 80 15.79 0.96 -43.71
C VAL A 80 15.27 -0.50 -43.86
N PRO A 81 15.72 -1.27 -44.83
CA PRO A 81 15.29 -2.66 -44.94
C PRO A 81 15.63 -3.46 -43.67
N ALA A 82 14.63 -4.05 -43.06
CA ALA A 82 14.83 -4.91 -41.89
C ALA A 82 15.46 -6.24 -42.29
N VAL A 83 16.44 -6.69 -41.53
CA VAL A 83 17.15 -7.97 -41.74
C VAL A 83 16.59 -9.04 -40.78
N THR A 84 16.05 -8.61 -39.62
CA THR A 84 15.41 -9.51 -38.64
C THR A 84 14.21 -8.83 -38.00
N HIS A 85 13.24 -9.67 -37.62
CA HIS A 85 12.04 -9.27 -36.90
C HIS A 85 11.92 -9.94 -35.53
N GLN A 86 12.85 -10.85 -35.19
CA GLN A 86 12.82 -11.60 -33.93
C GLN A 86 14.16 -11.52 -33.21
N LEU A 87 14.13 -11.23 -31.92
CA LEU A 87 15.32 -11.04 -31.11
C LEU A 87 15.26 -11.91 -29.85
N ASP A 88 16.40 -12.50 -29.52
CA ASP A 88 16.64 -13.12 -28.23
C ASP A 88 17.82 -12.41 -27.56
N LEU A 89 17.48 -11.61 -26.54
CA LEU A 89 18.42 -10.79 -25.78
C LEU A 89 18.61 -11.29 -24.32
N GLN A 90 18.15 -12.49 -23.99
CA GLN A 90 18.17 -13.01 -22.62
C GLN A 90 19.55 -13.02 -21.97
N GLN A 91 20.62 -13.14 -22.77
CA GLN A 91 22.01 -13.13 -22.30
C GLN A 91 22.75 -11.81 -22.61
N VAL A 92 21.99 -10.70 -22.73
CA VAL A 92 22.54 -9.38 -22.98
C VAL A 92 22.55 -8.57 -21.69
N THR A 93 23.60 -7.78 -21.51
CA THR A 93 23.68 -6.65 -20.58
C THR A 93 24.05 -5.39 -21.34
N PHE A 94 23.84 -4.23 -20.75
CA PHE A 94 24.14 -2.97 -21.40
C PHE A 94 25.29 -2.25 -20.69
N ALA A 95 26.10 -1.52 -21.46
CA ALA A 95 27.16 -0.65 -20.96
C ALA A 95 27.04 0.74 -21.55
N THR A 96 27.23 1.75 -20.73
CA THR A 96 27.31 3.13 -21.18
C THR A 96 28.53 3.34 -22.07
N GLY A 97 28.47 4.31 -22.98
CA GLY A 97 29.58 4.71 -23.84
C GLY A 97 29.24 4.76 -25.33
N GLY A 98 30.01 5.51 -26.06
CA GLY A 98 29.77 5.81 -27.49
C GLY A 98 28.78 6.96 -27.70
N LYS A 99 28.57 7.35 -28.97
CA LYS A 99 27.54 8.32 -29.35
C LYS A 99 26.16 7.74 -29.07
N PRO A 100 25.10 8.56 -28.87
CA PRO A 100 23.73 8.08 -28.76
C PRO A 100 23.37 7.10 -29.90
N PHE A 101 22.64 6.06 -29.58
CA PHE A 101 22.23 5.05 -30.57
C PHE A 101 21.07 5.51 -31.47
N LEU A 102 20.33 6.53 -31.01
CA LEU A 102 19.26 7.20 -31.75
C LEU A 102 19.28 8.69 -31.43
N THR A 103 19.17 9.53 -32.46
CA THR A 103 18.87 10.95 -32.32
C THR A 103 17.69 11.28 -33.23
N LYS A 104 16.54 11.61 -32.63
CA LYS A 104 15.28 11.87 -33.33
C LYS A 104 14.59 13.08 -32.68
N ASP A 105 14.05 13.99 -33.49
CA ASP A 105 13.30 15.17 -33.02
C ASP A 105 14.05 15.97 -31.95
N ASN A 106 15.33 16.23 -32.17
CA ASN A 106 16.27 16.89 -31.25
C ASN A 106 16.49 16.17 -29.90
N THR A 107 16.02 14.93 -29.77
CA THR A 107 16.23 14.11 -28.58
C THR A 107 17.25 13.01 -28.88
N SER A 108 18.23 12.89 -27.99
CA SER A 108 19.27 11.85 -28.09
C SER A 108 19.01 10.77 -27.05
N TYR A 109 19.03 9.51 -27.51
CA TYR A 109 18.80 8.32 -26.71
C TYR A 109 20.09 7.51 -26.55
N ALA A 110 20.41 7.16 -25.33
CA ALA A 110 21.60 6.40 -24.97
C ALA A 110 21.31 5.43 -23.82
N ILE A 111 22.18 4.46 -23.60
CA ILE A 111 22.13 3.55 -22.46
C ILE A 111 22.40 4.34 -21.18
N THR A 112 21.51 4.18 -20.18
CA THR A 112 21.60 4.82 -18.86
C THR A 112 21.86 3.83 -17.73
N SER A 113 21.48 2.55 -17.92
CA SER A 113 21.63 1.49 -16.92
C SER A 113 21.97 0.16 -17.59
N ALA A 114 22.65 -0.71 -16.86
CA ALA A 114 23.01 -2.05 -17.33
C ALA A 114 21.82 -3.01 -17.45
N HIS A 115 20.75 -2.75 -16.71
CA HIS A 115 19.57 -3.61 -16.60
C HIS A 115 18.29 -2.96 -17.13
N ALA A 116 18.34 -1.70 -17.56
CA ALA A 116 17.21 -1.02 -18.20
C ALA A 116 17.19 -1.25 -19.71
N ILE A 117 16.02 -1.57 -20.28
CA ILE A 117 15.80 -1.41 -21.72
C ILE A 117 15.79 0.10 -22.02
N PRO A 118 16.74 0.61 -22.81
CA PRO A 118 16.85 2.05 -23.03
C PRO A 118 15.61 2.66 -23.70
N ALA A 119 15.29 3.90 -23.35
CA ALA A 119 14.23 4.65 -24.00
C ALA A 119 14.46 4.71 -25.52
N GLY A 120 13.40 4.53 -26.31
CA GLY A 120 13.43 4.59 -27.78
C GLY A 120 14.15 3.45 -28.47
N LEU A 121 14.61 2.40 -27.76
CA LEU A 121 15.49 1.37 -28.34
C LEU A 121 14.93 0.73 -29.62
N PHE A 122 13.66 0.35 -29.64
CA PHE A 122 13.00 -0.23 -30.80
C PHE A 122 11.82 0.60 -31.31
N ASP A 123 11.82 1.89 -30.99
CA ASP A 123 10.77 2.81 -31.48
C ASP A 123 10.66 2.73 -33.01
N GLU A 124 9.44 2.41 -33.48
CA GLU A 124 9.07 2.21 -34.88
C GLU A 124 9.78 1.05 -35.61
N CYS A 125 10.54 0.22 -34.91
CA CYS A 125 11.15 -0.97 -35.51
C CYS A 125 10.06 -2.05 -35.76
N PRO A 126 9.94 -2.62 -36.96
CA PRO A 126 8.92 -3.64 -37.28
C PRO A 126 9.29 -5.02 -36.72
N ILE A 127 9.64 -5.12 -35.45
CA ILE A 127 9.95 -6.38 -34.77
C ILE A 127 8.66 -7.08 -34.32
N ASP A 128 8.59 -8.41 -34.53
CA ASP A 128 7.44 -9.23 -34.16
C ASP A 128 7.55 -9.84 -32.76
N SER A 129 8.76 -10.08 -32.29
CA SER A 129 9.02 -10.63 -30.96
C SER A 129 10.40 -10.26 -30.40
N VAL A 130 10.49 -10.16 -29.10
CA VAL A 130 11.74 -9.98 -28.37
C VAL A 130 11.67 -10.76 -27.04
N LEU A 131 12.73 -11.53 -26.76
CA LEU A 131 12.99 -12.06 -25.43
C LEU A 131 13.93 -11.09 -24.72
N LEU A 132 13.45 -10.51 -23.62
CA LEU A 132 14.18 -9.49 -22.87
C LEU A 132 15.39 -10.06 -22.12
N PRO A 133 16.40 -9.24 -21.80
CA PRO A 133 17.47 -9.62 -20.89
C PRO A 133 16.94 -10.14 -19.55
N ALA A 134 17.56 -11.20 -19.03
CA ALA A 134 17.06 -11.88 -17.82
C ALA A 134 17.04 -11.00 -16.57
N LEU A 135 17.88 -9.95 -16.51
CA LEU A 135 17.98 -9.02 -15.40
C LEU A 135 17.32 -7.67 -15.70
N THR A 136 16.34 -7.63 -16.59
CA THR A 136 15.64 -6.38 -16.92
C THR A 136 14.81 -5.90 -15.71
N ASP A 137 15.16 -4.73 -15.16
CA ASP A 137 14.48 -4.07 -14.06
C ASP A 137 13.54 -2.93 -14.50
N SER A 138 13.80 -2.37 -15.68
CA SER A 138 12.99 -1.27 -16.21
C SER A 138 12.95 -1.23 -17.75
N ILE A 139 11.86 -0.66 -18.27
CA ILE A 139 11.65 -0.48 -19.72
C ILE A 139 11.36 1.00 -19.97
N GLY A 140 12.25 1.64 -20.72
CA GLY A 140 12.22 3.09 -20.93
C GLY A 140 11.09 3.56 -21.86
N THR A 141 10.83 4.87 -21.83
CA THR A 141 9.82 5.55 -22.64
C THR A 141 10.01 5.20 -24.13
N ARG A 142 8.91 4.79 -24.80
CA ARG A 142 8.88 4.42 -26.22
C ARG A 142 9.86 3.31 -26.61
N ALA A 143 10.36 2.52 -25.67
CA ALA A 143 11.35 1.47 -25.95
C ALA A 143 10.86 0.49 -27.03
N PHE A 144 9.56 0.21 -27.08
CA PHE A 144 8.90 -0.67 -28.03
C PHE A 144 7.68 0.00 -28.70
N ALA A 145 7.64 1.33 -28.80
CA ALA A 145 6.51 2.00 -29.40
C ALA A 145 6.41 1.72 -30.89
N ASN A 146 5.18 1.56 -31.40
CA ASN A 146 4.87 1.35 -32.79
C ASN A 146 5.67 0.20 -33.44
N THR A 147 5.77 -0.94 -32.73
CA THR A 147 6.37 -2.18 -33.24
C THR A 147 5.28 -3.12 -33.78
N HIS A 148 5.69 -4.30 -34.25
CA HIS A 148 4.77 -5.35 -34.71
C HIS A 148 4.56 -6.46 -33.66
N ILE A 149 5.00 -6.25 -32.42
CA ILE A 149 4.90 -7.25 -31.37
C ILE A 149 3.44 -7.63 -31.13
N ARG A 150 3.17 -8.95 -31.08
CA ARG A 150 1.83 -9.50 -30.82
C ARG A 150 1.61 -9.90 -29.38
N THR A 151 2.69 -10.28 -28.74
CA THR A 151 2.67 -10.76 -27.34
C THR A 151 3.83 -10.15 -26.56
N VAL A 152 3.53 -9.59 -25.41
CA VAL A 152 4.52 -9.06 -24.46
C VAL A 152 4.55 -9.97 -23.24
N LYS A 153 5.76 -10.36 -22.80
CA LYS A 153 6.01 -11.03 -21.53
C LYS A 153 6.92 -10.14 -20.69
N LEU A 154 6.39 -9.60 -19.62
CA LEU A 154 7.12 -8.70 -18.73
C LEU A 154 7.87 -9.51 -17.65
N PRO A 155 9.11 -9.14 -17.31
CA PRO A 155 9.81 -9.69 -16.14
C PRO A 155 9.10 -9.39 -14.83
N ASP A 156 9.45 -10.15 -13.78
CA ASP A 156 8.97 -9.88 -12.43
C ASP A 156 9.51 -8.51 -11.95
N TYR A 157 8.65 -7.75 -11.28
CA TYR A 157 8.95 -6.43 -10.68
C TYR A 157 9.52 -5.37 -11.62
N VAL A 158 9.29 -5.52 -12.92
CA VAL A 158 9.76 -4.56 -13.92
C VAL A 158 9.02 -3.22 -13.82
N VAL A 159 9.76 -2.13 -13.89
CA VAL A 159 9.21 -0.77 -13.97
C VAL A 159 8.99 -0.38 -15.43
N LEU A 160 7.76 -0.04 -15.80
CA LEU A 160 7.41 0.43 -17.14
C LEU A 160 7.36 1.96 -17.18
N ALA A 161 8.07 2.57 -18.11
CA ALA A 161 7.91 3.99 -18.38
C ALA A 161 6.66 4.27 -19.22
N LYS A 162 6.15 5.50 -19.14
CA LYS A 162 5.08 6.02 -20.00
C LYS A 162 5.41 5.76 -21.48
N ASP A 163 4.40 5.38 -22.26
CA ASP A 163 4.51 5.13 -23.71
C ASP A 163 5.45 3.97 -24.10
N ALA A 164 5.92 3.13 -23.15
CA ALA A 164 6.92 2.08 -23.44
C ALA A 164 6.52 1.17 -24.63
N TYR A 165 5.25 0.83 -24.75
CA TYR A 165 4.68 0.00 -25.83
C TYR A 165 3.59 0.74 -26.63
N LYS A 166 3.55 2.04 -26.64
CA LYS A 166 2.54 2.87 -27.30
C LYS A 166 2.35 2.49 -28.79
N LEU A 167 1.10 2.58 -29.27
CA LEU A 167 0.74 2.39 -30.68
C LEU A 167 1.09 0.99 -31.26
N ASN A 168 1.19 -0.05 -30.43
CA ASN A 168 1.39 -1.40 -30.92
C ASN A 168 0.07 -1.99 -31.43
N MET A 169 -0.26 -1.68 -32.68
CA MET A 169 -1.52 -2.08 -33.33
C MET A 169 -1.66 -3.57 -33.58
N LYS A 170 -0.58 -4.37 -33.46
CA LYS A 170 -0.61 -5.82 -33.57
C LYS A 170 -0.61 -6.54 -32.23
N LEU A 171 -0.46 -5.81 -31.11
CA LEU A 171 -0.43 -6.37 -29.78
C LEU A 171 -1.82 -6.88 -29.38
N THR A 172 -1.91 -8.15 -29.05
CA THR A 172 -3.14 -8.81 -28.61
C THR A 172 -3.08 -9.34 -27.20
N THR A 173 -1.89 -9.62 -26.68
CA THR A 173 -1.73 -10.30 -25.39
C THR A 173 -0.57 -9.73 -24.59
N VAL A 174 -0.81 -9.48 -23.32
CA VAL A 174 0.21 -9.09 -22.34
C VAL A 174 0.21 -10.09 -21.18
N TYR A 175 1.39 -10.60 -20.85
CA TYR A 175 1.67 -11.33 -19.61
C TYR A 175 2.46 -10.41 -18.70
N THR A 176 1.93 -10.07 -17.52
CA THR A 176 2.71 -9.35 -16.52
C THR A 176 3.60 -10.32 -15.76
N GLY A 177 4.77 -9.85 -15.31
CA GLY A 177 5.49 -10.50 -14.23
C GLY A 177 4.79 -10.24 -12.88
N LYS A 178 5.35 -10.77 -11.81
CA LYS A 178 4.94 -10.43 -10.45
C LYS A 178 5.13 -8.94 -10.20
N CYS A 179 4.19 -8.31 -9.51
CA CYS A 179 4.27 -6.88 -9.21
C CYS A 179 3.54 -6.56 -7.90
N HIS A 180 4.03 -5.55 -7.17
CA HIS A 180 3.34 -5.07 -5.96
C HIS A 180 2.07 -4.32 -6.31
N ASN A 181 2.16 -3.45 -7.33
CA ASN A 181 1.01 -2.69 -7.82
C ASN A 181 0.97 -2.76 -9.35
N VAL A 182 -0.16 -3.18 -9.89
CA VAL A 182 -0.50 -2.91 -11.29
C VAL A 182 -1.05 -1.49 -11.32
N SER A 183 -0.17 -0.46 -11.25
CA SER A 183 -0.65 0.91 -11.18
C SER A 183 -1.34 1.33 -12.47
N THR A 184 -2.41 2.09 -12.36
CA THR A 184 -3.18 2.69 -13.46
C THR A 184 -2.29 3.45 -14.43
N ASP A 185 -1.34 4.19 -13.87
CA ASP A 185 -0.45 5.03 -14.68
C ASP A 185 0.55 4.20 -15.48
N VAL A 186 0.92 3.02 -15.00
CA VAL A 186 1.92 2.19 -15.65
C VAL A 186 1.32 1.38 -16.80
N LEU A 187 0.22 0.63 -16.60
CA LEU A 187 -0.35 -0.18 -17.68
C LEU A 187 -1.04 0.68 -18.76
N ASN A 188 -1.93 1.58 -18.36
CA ASN A 188 -2.64 2.43 -19.33
C ASN A 188 -1.72 3.35 -20.11
N LEU A 189 -0.72 3.94 -19.47
CA LEU A 189 0.22 4.83 -20.15
C LEU A 189 1.30 4.09 -20.91
N ALA A 190 1.76 2.93 -20.42
CA ALA A 190 2.77 2.13 -21.15
C ALA A 190 2.22 1.51 -22.44
N PHE A 191 0.95 1.06 -22.43
CA PHE A 191 0.25 0.44 -23.58
C PHE A 191 -0.74 1.39 -24.26
N ALA A 192 -0.55 2.68 -24.15
CA ALA A 192 -1.43 3.68 -24.75
C ALA A 192 -1.64 3.44 -26.25
N TYR A 193 -2.91 3.48 -26.66
CA TYR A 193 -3.32 3.25 -28.06
C TYR A 193 -2.99 1.86 -28.64
N CYS A 194 -2.81 0.83 -27.80
CA CYS A 194 -2.74 -0.56 -28.24
C CYS A 194 -4.16 -1.12 -28.46
N ASN A 195 -4.88 -0.57 -29.45
CA ASN A 195 -6.32 -0.75 -29.60
C ASN A 195 -6.76 -2.21 -29.90
N ASN A 196 -5.86 -3.12 -30.23
CA ASN A 196 -6.16 -4.54 -30.47
C ASN A 196 -5.81 -5.44 -29.28
N LEU A 197 -5.35 -4.86 -28.17
CA LEU A 197 -5.05 -5.61 -26.95
C LEU A 197 -6.34 -6.20 -26.38
N SER A 198 -6.43 -7.53 -26.39
CA SER A 198 -7.65 -8.27 -26.06
C SER A 198 -7.51 -9.20 -24.85
N HIS A 199 -6.28 -9.56 -24.49
CA HIS A 199 -6.00 -10.49 -23.39
C HIS A 199 -4.90 -9.96 -22.49
N VAL A 200 -5.15 -10.00 -21.18
CA VAL A 200 -4.13 -9.69 -20.16
C VAL A 200 -4.06 -10.85 -19.18
N GLU A 201 -2.85 -11.36 -18.99
CA GLU A 201 -2.51 -12.39 -18.00
C GLU A 201 -1.70 -11.73 -16.89
N VAL A 202 -2.25 -11.68 -15.69
CA VAL A 202 -1.62 -11.05 -14.53
C VAL A 202 -1.05 -12.13 -13.62
N ALA A 203 0.24 -12.03 -13.29
CA ALA A 203 0.89 -12.90 -12.32
C ALA A 203 0.49 -12.50 -10.86
N ASP A 204 1.33 -12.82 -9.86
CA ASP A 204 1.08 -12.38 -8.50
C ASP A 204 1.04 -10.84 -8.44
N VAL A 205 0.00 -10.30 -7.80
CA VAL A 205 -0.19 -8.86 -7.62
C VAL A 205 -0.81 -8.57 -6.27
N ASP A 206 -0.19 -7.66 -5.52
CA ASP A 206 -0.69 -7.31 -4.18
C ASP A 206 -1.93 -6.43 -4.27
N ARG A 207 -1.94 -5.49 -5.22
CA ARG A 207 -3.03 -4.54 -5.41
C ARG A 207 -3.26 -4.20 -6.87
N VAL A 208 -4.53 -4.15 -7.28
CA VAL A 208 -4.99 -3.63 -8.57
C VAL A 208 -5.75 -2.33 -8.31
N PRO A 209 -5.16 -1.16 -8.59
CA PRO A 209 -5.78 0.15 -8.34
C PRO A 209 -7.03 0.41 -9.18
N SER A 210 -7.80 1.43 -8.79
CA SER A 210 -8.92 1.93 -9.59
C SER A 210 -8.45 2.34 -10.99
N TYR A 211 -9.32 2.13 -11.99
CA TYR A 211 -9.10 2.52 -13.39
C TYR A 211 -7.91 1.83 -14.09
N THR A 212 -7.36 0.74 -13.54
CA THR A 212 -6.22 0.02 -14.16
C THR A 212 -6.47 -0.42 -15.59
N PHE A 213 -7.69 -0.86 -15.91
CA PHE A 213 -8.09 -1.32 -17.25
C PHE A 213 -9.19 -0.44 -17.86
N VAL A 214 -9.22 0.84 -17.53
CA VAL A 214 -10.29 1.74 -18.00
C VAL A 214 -10.16 2.08 -19.49
N GLY A 215 -11.28 1.97 -20.22
CA GLY A 215 -11.38 2.45 -21.60
C GLY A 215 -10.59 1.63 -22.63
N TRP A 216 -10.29 0.37 -22.37
CA TRP A 216 -9.60 -0.49 -23.34
C TRP A 216 -10.61 -1.08 -24.33
N PRO A 217 -10.56 -0.64 -25.61
CA PRO A 217 -11.68 -0.84 -26.55
C PRO A 217 -11.85 -2.28 -27.02
N SER A 218 -10.80 -3.09 -27.00
CA SER A 218 -10.82 -4.48 -27.48
C SER A 218 -10.55 -5.51 -26.39
N LEU A 219 -10.39 -5.09 -25.13
CA LEU A 219 -10.13 -6.00 -24.01
C LEU A 219 -11.30 -6.98 -23.85
N ARG A 220 -11.03 -8.28 -23.92
CA ARG A 220 -12.03 -9.35 -23.80
C ARG A 220 -11.88 -10.17 -22.54
N THR A 221 -10.64 -10.41 -22.14
CA THR A 221 -10.35 -11.31 -21.00
C THR A 221 -9.19 -10.78 -20.19
N VAL A 222 -9.37 -10.80 -18.87
CA VAL A 222 -8.29 -10.57 -17.92
C VAL A 222 -8.22 -11.77 -16.97
N ASN A 223 -7.07 -12.44 -16.94
CA ASN A 223 -6.82 -13.60 -16.09
C ASN A 223 -5.77 -13.23 -15.04
N PHE A 224 -6.13 -13.32 -13.78
CA PHE A 224 -5.21 -13.24 -12.65
C PHE A 224 -4.76 -14.66 -12.30
N ASN A 225 -3.65 -15.10 -12.87
CA ASN A 225 -3.14 -16.47 -12.74
C ASN A 225 -2.41 -16.72 -11.42
N GLY A 226 -1.92 -15.67 -10.81
CA GLY A 226 -1.24 -15.69 -9.52
C GLY A 226 -2.15 -15.34 -8.36
N ILE A 227 -1.52 -14.95 -7.26
CA ILE A 227 -2.20 -14.42 -6.07
C ILE A 227 -2.59 -12.97 -6.38
N THR A 228 -3.87 -12.66 -6.21
CA THR A 228 -4.40 -11.30 -6.31
C THR A 228 -4.82 -10.84 -4.91
N GLY A 229 -4.25 -9.75 -4.44
CA GLY A 229 -4.63 -9.13 -3.18
C GLY A 229 -5.93 -8.33 -3.32
N PHE A 230 -5.85 -7.03 -3.22
CA PHE A 230 -6.98 -6.12 -3.30
C PHE A 230 -7.26 -5.66 -4.73
N VAL A 231 -8.53 -5.62 -5.12
CA VAL A 231 -8.99 -5.05 -6.40
C VAL A 231 -9.90 -3.86 -6.12
N ALA A 232 -9.45 -2.68 -6.51
CA ALA A 232 -10.11 -1.41 -6.22
C ALA A 232 -11.37 -1.16 -7.08
N PRO A 233 -12.26 -0.24 -6.69
CA PRO A 233 -13.42 0.17 -7.48
C PRO A 233 -13.04 0.67 -8.88
N TYR A 234 -13.92 0.51 -9.85
CA TYR A 234 -13.77 0.98 -11.24
C TYR A 234 -12.54 0.41 -11.99
N THR A 235 -11.95 -0.67 -11.51
CA THR A 235 -10.75 -1.28 -12.13
C THR A 235 -10.94 -1.59 -13.61
N PHE A 236 -12.11 -2.08 -14.02
CA PHE A 236 -12.44 -2.52 -15.39
C PHE A 236 -13.48 -1.63 -16.08
N SER A 237 -13.61 -0.39 -15.70
CA SER A 237 -14.66 0.49 -16.23
C SER A 237 -14.48 0.82 -17.72
N GLN A 238 -15.59 0.96 -18.45
CA GLN A 238 -15.60 1.38 -19.85
C GLN A 238 -14.82 0.47 -20.81
N CYS A 239 -14.89 -0.85 -20.60
CA CYS A 239 -14.32 -1.85 -21.49
C CYS A 239 -15.44 -2.56 -22.27
N PRO A 240 -15.86 -2.03 -23.44
CA PRO A 240 -17.09 -2.47 -24.13
C PRO A 240 -17.03 -3.91 -24.67
N GLU A 241 -15.85 -4.46 -24.88
CA GLU A 241 -15.66 -5.82 -25.37
C GLU A 241 -15.32 -6.82 -24.27
N LEU A 242 -15.19 -6.39 -23.00
CA LEU A 242 -14.84 -7.27 -21.89
C LEU A 242 -15.92 -8.32 -21.64
N GLN A 243 -15.54 -9.60 -21.69
CA GLN A 243 -16.41 -10.76 -21.58
C GLN A 243 -16.20 -11.54 -20.29
N SER A 244 -14.94 -11.68 -19.87
CA SER A 244 -14.61 -12.46 -18.68
C SER A 244 -13.45 -11.89 -17.87
N ILE A 245 -13.54 -12.08 -16.57
CA ILE A 245 -12.48 -11.80 -15.59
C ILE A 245 -12.30 -13.06 -14.75
N HIS A 246 -11.08 -13.58 -14.71
CA HIS A 246 -10.78 -14.80 -13.96
C HIS A 246 -9.73 -14.54 -12.89
N PHE A 247 -10.05 -14.88 -11.63
CA PHE A 247 -9.14 -14.82 -10.49
C PHE A 247 -8.80 -16.24 -10.03
N ASN A 248 -7.55 -16.65 -10.21
CA ASN A 248 -7.12 -17.99 -9.82
C ASN A 248 -6.98 -18.13 -8.29
N HIS A 249 -6.43 -17.13 -7.61
CA HIS A 249 -6.31 -17.08 -6.16
C HIS A 249 -6.55 -15.66 -5.65
N ILE A 250 -7.82 -15.29 -5.50
CA ILE A 250 -8.14 -14.01 -4.89
C ILE A 250 -8.07 -14.11 -3.38
N THR A 251 -7.66 -13.04 -2.71
CA THR A 251 -7.28 -13.14 -1.32
C THR A 251 -8.03 -12.22 -0.39
N LEU A 252 -8.46 -11.03 -0.84
CA LEU A 252 -8.99 -10.06 0.10
C LEU A 252 -10.35 -9.53 -0.27
N SER A 253 -10.39 -8.53 -1.11
CA SER A 253 -11.67 -7.95 -1.47
C SER A 253 -11.64 -7.46 -2.91
N ILE A 254 -12.81 -7.58 -3.52
CA ILE A 254 -13.18 -6.79 -4.68
C ILE A 254 -14.08 -5.72 -4.12
N ASP A 255 -13.54 -4.52 -3.98
CA ASP A 255 -14.27 -3.43 -3.35
C ASP A 255 -14.94 -2.55 -4.39
N GLY A 256 -16.19 -2.24 -4.12
CA GLY A 256 -16.88 -1.12 -4.64
C GLY A 256 -17.92 -1.31 -5.69
N PRO A 257 -18.69 -0.24 -5.86
CA PRO A 257 -19.93 -0.21 -6.62
C PRO A 257 -19.75 -0.46 -8.11
N ALA A 258 -18.56 -0.52 -8.65
CA ALA A 258 -18.43 -0.58 -10.10
C ALA A 258 -17.07 -1.13 -10.54
N ILE A 259 -16.69 -2.33 -10.07
CA ILE A 259 -15.48 -2.97 -10.59
C ILE A 259 -15.43 -2.98 -12.12
N ALA A 260 -16.61 -3.04 -12.78
CA ALA A 260 -16.76 -3.21 -14.22
C ALA A 260 -17.90 -2.33 -14.80
N ALA A 261 -18.02 -1.07 -14.39
CA ALA A 261 -19.04 -0.15 -14.90
C ALA A 261 -18.89 0.06 -16.40
N LYS A 262 -20.03 0.03 -17.15
CA LYS A 262 -20.06 0.17 -18.61
C LYS A 262 -19.25 -0.89 -19.35
N CYS A 263 -19.33 -2.13 -18.89
CA CYS A 263 -18.76 -3.32 -19.54
C CYS A 263 -19.92 -4.23 -19.98
N ASP A 264 -20.67 -3.81 -21.01
CA ASP A 264 -21.98 -4.38 -21.37
C ASP A 264 -21.92 -5.84 -21.84
N LYS A 265 -20.73 -6.34 -22.24
CA LYS A 265 -20.51 -7.73 -22.65
C LYS A 265 -19.98 -8.63 -21.53
N LEU A 266 -19.70 -8.08 -20.36
CA LEU A 266 -19.20 -8.87 -19.24
C LEU A 266 -20.28 -9.80 -18.72
N HIS A 267 -20.06 -11.09 -18.80
CA HIS A 267 -21.00 -12.15 -18.39
C HIS A 267 -20.37 -13.20 -17.48
N ASP A 268 -19.05 -13.19 -17.33
CA ASP A 268 -18.36 -14.18 -16.53
C ASP A 268 -17.28 -13.55 -15.66
N ILE A 269 -17.44 -13.66 -14.32
CA ILE A 269 -16.40 -13.36 -13.35
C ILE A 269 -16.19 -14.63 -12.54
N THR A 270 -15.07 -15.28 -12.79
CA THR A 270 -14.73 -16.56 -12.18
C THR A 270 -13.69 -16.37 -11.09
N PHE A 271 -13.94 -16.97 -9.93
CA PHE A 271 -13.01 -17.02 -8.81
C PHE A 271 -12.61 -18.46 -8.53
N ASN A 272 -11.31 -18.74 -8.55
CA ASN A 272 -10.76 -19.94 -7.93
C ASN A 272 -10.15 -19.56 -6.59
N GLY A 273 -10.51 -20.24 -5.52
CA GLY A 273 -10.11 -19.88 -4.17
C GLY A 273 -11.22 -19.16 -3.41
N PHE A 274 -10.91 -18.15 -2.62
CA PHE A 274 -11.91 -17.41 -1.89
C PHE A 274 -11.72 -15.89 -2.03
N CYS A 275 -12.82 -15.19 -2.04
CA CYS A 275 -12.88 -13.73 -1.97
C CYS A 275 -13.62 -13.35 -0.68
N LEU A 276 -13.03 -12.46 0.10
CA LEU A 276 -13.56 -12.09 1.42
C LEU A 276 -14.76 -11.16 1.34
N SER A 277 -14.76 -10.25 0.40
CA SER A 277 -15.93 -9.48 0.08
C SER A 277 -15.97 -9.19 -1.41
N ALA A 278 -17.15 -9.35 -2.01
CA ALA A 278 -17.47 -8.78 -3.31
C ALA A 278 -18.67 -7.87 -3.09
N GLN A 279 -18.43 -6.57 -3.02
CA GLN A 279 -19.52 -5.60 -2.95
C GLN A 279 -19.79 -5.04 -4.34
N CYS A 280 -21.00 -5.23 -4.82
CA CYS A 280 -21.47 -4.60 -6.04
C CYS A 280 -22.79 -3.87 -5.77
N THR A 281 -22.78 -2.55 -5.88
CA THR A 281 -23.96 -1.72 -5.65
C THR A 281 -24.71 -1.36 -6.91
N GLN A 282 -24.22 -1.79 -8.10
CA GLN A 282 -24.91 -1.55 -9.38
C GLN A 282 -25.51 -2.85 -9.93
N PRO A 283 -26.82 -2.85 -10.31
CA PRO A 283 -27.52 -4.05 -10.75
C PRO A 283 -26.88 -4.75 -11.96
N GLU A 284 -26.30 -3.99 -12.89
CA GLU A 284 -25.68 -4.51 -14.11
C GLU A 284 -24.36 -5.25 -13.83
N ALA A 285 -23.57 -4.74 -12.90
CA ALA A 285 -22.36 -5.42 -12.47
C ALA A 285 -22.65 -6.59 -11.50
N CYS A 286 -23.77 -6.56 -10.76
CA CYS A 286 -24.21 -7.67 -9.91
C CYS A 286 -24.59 -8.92 -10.70
N GLN A 287 -25.08 -8.79 -11.93
CA GLN A 287 -25.41 -9.93 -12.79
C GLN A 287 -24.18 -10.74 -13.16
N ALA A 288 -23.04 -10.09 -13.41
CA ALA A 288 -21.78 -10.77 -13.69
C ALA A 288 -21.25 -11.57 -12.48
N PHE A 289 -21.56 -11.14 -11.25
CA PHE A 289 -21.19 -11.85 -10.03
C PHE A 289 -22.10 -13.05 -9.71
N THR A 290 -23.19 -13.29 -10.42
CA THR A 290 -24.10 -14.41 -10.17
C THR A 290 -23.62 -15.73 -10.77
N HIS A 291 -22.62 -15.72 -11.63
CA HIS A 291 -22.04 -16.92 -12.24
C HIS A 291 -20.79 -17.40 -11.50
N TYR A 292 -20.95 -17.77 -10.24
CA TYR A 292 -19.86 -18.38 -9.47
C TYR A 292 -19.68 -19.84 -9.88
N THR A 293 -18.45 -20.27 -10.13
CA THR A 293 -18.14 -21.67 -10.22
C THR A 293 -18.20 -22.31 -8.83
N ASN A 294 -18.55 -23.61 -8.76
CA ASN A 294 -18.69 -24.37 -7.51
C ASN A 294 -17.44 -24.42 -6.60
N ASN A 295 -16.33 -23.83 -7.03
CA ASN A 295 -15.06 -23.77 -6.31
C ASN A 295 -14.73 -22.41 -5.72
N ALA A 296 -15.57 -21.41 -5.94
CA ALA A 296 -15.35 -20.08 -5.39
C ALA A 296 -16.17 -19.87 -4.12
N LEU A 297 -15.51 -19.50 -3.06
CA LEU A 297 -16.15 -19.12 -1.81
C LEU A 297 -16.03 -17.62 -1.64
N ILE A 298 -17.16 -16.93 -1.72
CA ILE A 298 -17.23 -15.53 -1.30
C ILE A 298 -17.60 -15.53 0.18
N ILE A 299 -16.68 -15.08 0.98
CA ILE A 299 -16.93 -14.79 2.37
C ILE A 299 -17.27 -13.31 2.44
N ASN A 300 -18.54 -12.97 2.28
CA ASN A 300 -18.99 -11.62 2.57
C ASN A 300 -18.75 -11.35 4.04
N THR A 301 -17.88 -10.42 4.32
CA THR A 301 -17.75 -9.77 5.64
C THR A 301 -17.20 -10.59 6.81
N LEU A 302 -16.16 -11.40 6.64
CA LEU A 302 -15.40 -11.90 7.78
C LEU A 302 -14.19 -10.99 8.03
N ASN A 303 -14.39 -9.98 8.82
CA ASN A 303 -13.34 -9.09 9.32
C ASN A 303 -13.61 -8.74 10.78
N ASP A 304 -12.70 -8.03 11.41
CA ASP A 304 -12.86 -7.59 12.81
C ASP A 304 -14.10 -6.72 13.00
N ASP A 305 -14.49 -5.91 11.98
CA ASP A 305 -15.72 -5.11 12.02
C ASP A 305 -16.96 -6.00 12.06
N TRP A 306 -17.00 -7.07 11.26
CA TRP A 306 -18.10 -8.04 11.35
C TRP A 306 -18.11 -8.71 12.72
N LEU A 307 -16.94 -9.13 13.20
CA LEU A 307 -16.81 -9.80 14.50
C LEU A 307 -17.28 -8.89 15.65
N ALA A 308 -16.95 -7.60 15.60
CA ALA A 308 -17.36 -6.61 16.57
C ALA A 308 -18.87 -6.35 16.56
N ASN A 309 -19.48 -6.29 15.36
CA ASN A 309 -20.88 -5.92 15.16
C ASN A 309 -21.86 -7.11 15.12
N ALA A 310 -21.38 -8.34 14.85
CA ALA A 310 -22.24 -9.53 14.81
C ALA A 310 -22.67 -9.94 16.23
N ASP A 311 -23.96 -10.16 16.40
CA ASP A 311 -24.49 -10.71 17.66
C ASP A 311 -24.13 -12.19 17.84
N SER A 312 -24.40 -12.73 19.05
CA SER A 312 -24.08 -14.11 19.39
C SER A 312 -24.81 -15.13 18.49
N THR A 313 -26.01 -14.79 18.01
CA THR A 313 -26.82 -15.64 17.12
C THR A 313 -26.24 -15.64 15.72
N GLN A 314 -25.84 -14.47 15.21
CA GLN A 314 -25.17 -14.35 13.92
C GLN A 314 -23.85 -15.12 13.90
N ARG A 315 -23.02 -14.96 14.94
CA ARG A 315 -21.76 -15.72 15.07
C ARG A 315 -22.00 -17.21 15.15
N ALA A 316 -22.98 -17.66 15.94
CA ALA A 316 -23.31 -19.09 16.11
C ALA A 316 -23.89 -19.73 14.84
N ASN A 317 -24.63 -18.97 14.03
CA ASN A 317 -25.22 -19.44 12.78
C ASN A 317 -24.25 -19.43 11.59
N TYR A 318 -23.11 -18.75 11.71
CA TYR A 318 -22.13 -18.66 10.64
C TYR A 318 -21.25 -19.92 10.63
N LYS A 319 -21.56 -20.85 9.75
CA LYS A 319 -20.82 -22.12 9.61
C LYS A 319 -19.88 -22.07 8.41
N LEU A 320 -18.60 -22.22 8.69
CA LEU A 320 -17.58 -22.43 7.67
C LEU A 320 -17.32 -23.94 7.49
N TRP A 321 -17.22 -24.38 6.25
CA TRP A 321 -16.92 -25.77 5.93
C TRP A 321 -15.43 -26.09 6.10
N PRO A 322 -15.04 -27.36 6.39
CA PRO A 322 -13.64 -27.75 6.55
C PRO A 322 -12.75 -27.37 5.36
N GLU A 323 -13.25 -27.48 4.14
CA GLU A 323 -12.55 -27.14 2.92
C GLU A 323 -12.24 -25.64 2.84
N THR A 324 -13.14 -24.81 3.37
CA THR A 324 -12.96 -23.37 3.49
C THR A 324 -11.83 -23.03 4.45
N TYR A 325 -11.83 -23.62 5.64
CA TYR A 325 -10.74 -23.46 6.60
C TYR A 325 -9.39 -23.85 5.98
N ALA A 326 -9.33 -25.01 5.30
CA ALA A 326 -8.12 -25.49 4.66
C ALA A 326 -7.58 -24.48 3.60
N SER A 327 -8.47 -23.94 2.77
CA SER A 327 -8.12 -22.99 1.73
C SER A 327 -7.62 -21.67 2.31
N ILE A 328 -8.32 -21.12 3.30
CA ILE A 328 -7.94 -19.87 3.98
C ILE A 328 -6.62 -20.03 4.74
N MET A 329 -6.43 -21.17 5.43
CA MET A 329 -5.17 -21.46 6.11
C MET A 329 -3.99 -21.56 5.14
N GLN A 330 -4.18 -22.16 3.97
CA GLN A 330 -3.15 -22.23 2.94
C GLN A 330 -2.80 -20.83 2.40
N TRP A 331 -3.80 -19.99 2.20
CA TRP A 331 -3.62 -18.61 1.82
C TRP A 331 -2.89 -17.80 2.90
N GLY A 332 -3.36 -17.83 4.15
CA GLY A 332 -2.74 -17.12 5.27
C GLY A 332 -1.27 -17.46 5.47
N LYS A 333 -0.88 -18.73 5.27
CA LYS A 333 0.54 -19.13 5.28
C LYS A 333 1.37 -18.46 4.18
N ARG A 334 0.79 -18.18 3.01
CA ARG A 334 1.48 -17.45 1.94
C ARG A 334 1.63 -15.97 2.28
N MET A 335 0.66 -15.40 3.00
CA MET A 335 0.70 -14.00 3.42
C MET A 335 1.83 -13.70 4.41
N LEU A 336 2.39 -14.70 5.08
CA LEU A 336 3.62 -14.56 5.88
C LEU A 336 4.84 -14.11 5.05
N GLN A 337 4.81 -14.24 3.74
CA GLN A 337 5.89 -13.83 2.83
C GLN A 337 5.64 -12.44 2.20
N VAL A 338 4.52 -11.81 2.51
CA VAL A 338 4.16 -10.50 1.95
C VAL A 338 4.78 -9.39 2.78
N ASP A 339 5.41 -8.41 2.13
CA ASP A 339 6.03 -7.23 2.78
C ASP A 339 5.10 -6.01 2.81
N ASN A 340 3.89 -6.11 2.23
CA ASN A 340 2.91 -5.04 2.26
C ASN A 340 2.11 -5.07 3.58
N PRO A 341 2.18 -4.02 4.42
CA PRO A 341 1.54 -4.02 5.74
C PRO A 341 0.02 -4.04 5.68
N ILE A 342 -0.59 -3.44 4.64
CA ILE A 342 -2.06 -3.45 4.47
C ILE A 342 -2.54 -4.88 4.21
N ILE A 343 -1.87 -5.61 3.32
CA ILE A 343 -2.22 -7.00 3.00
C ILE A 343 -1.95 -7.92 4.19
N ALA A 344 -0.83 -7.74 4.89
CA ALA A 344 -0.51 -8.51 6.08
C ALA A 344 -1.52 -8.26 7.21
N GLY A 345 -1.95 -7.01 7.42
CA GLY A 345 -2.98 -6.64 8.41
C GLY A 345 -4.33 -7.26 8.10
N GLN A 346 -4.75 -7.21 6.84
CA GLN A 346 -5.98 -7.85 6.40
C GLN A 346 -5.91 -9.38 6.58
N ALA A 347 -4.76 -10.00 6.29
CA ALA A 347 -4.58 -11.42 6.50
C ALA A 347 -4.68 -11.81 7.98
N TYR A 348 -4.06 -11.00 8.85
CA TYR A 348 -4.20 -11.19 10.30
C TYR A 348 -5.67 -11.13 10.73
N SER A 349 -6.39 -10.07 10.37
CA SER A 349 -7.80 -9.86 10.71
C SER A 349 -8.69 -11.05 10.31
N ILE A 350 -8.49 -11.59 9.12
CA ILE A 350 -9.24 -12.75 8.62
C ILE A 350 -8.95 -14.02 9.40
N ILE A 351 -7.67 -14.31 9.61
CA ILE A 351 -7.27 -15.53 10.33
C ILE A 351 -7.69 -15.44 11.80
N HIS A 352 -7.61 -14.25 12.41
CA HIS A 352 -8.11 -14.00 13.76
C HIS A 352 -9.63 -14.23 13.86
N THR A 353 -10.40 -13.69 12.90
CA THR A 353 -11.86 -13.94 12.83
C THR A 353 -12.15 -15.43 12.71
N MET A 354 -11.41 -16.15 11.89
CA MET A 354 -11.56 -17.61 11.77
C MET A 354 -11.21 -18.34 13.05
N HIS A 355 -10.21 -17.87 13.79
CA HIS A 355 -9.87 -18.43 15.10
C HIS A 355 -11.03 -18.28 16.09
N VAL A 356 -11.64 -17.08 16.15
CA VAL A 356 -12.80 -16.84 17.01
C VAL A 356 -13.98 -17.75 16.63
N LEU A 357 -14.27 -17.89 15.33
CA LEU A 357 -15.33 -18.80 14.85
C LEU A 357 -15.02 -20.27 15.15
N ALA A 358 -13.76 -20.70 14.98
CA ALA A 358 -13.35 -22.04 15.33
C ALA A 358 -13.53 -22.34 16.83
N LYS A 359 -13.29 -21.35 17.71
CA LYS A 359 -13.57 -21.45 19.14
C LYS A 359 -15.06 -21.55 19.43
N ILE A 360 -15.88 -20.67 18.86
CA ILE A 360 -17.34 -20.66 19.06
C ILE A 360 -17.96 -22.00 18.66
N HIS A 361 -17.52 -22.56 17.55
CA HIS A 361 -18.05 -23.83 17.00
C HIS A 361 -17.31 -25.08 17.52
N ASN A 362 -16.31 -24.91 18.39
CA ASN A 362 -15.43 -25.99 18.87
C ASN A 362 -14.88 -26.85 17.73
N PHE A 363 -14.36 -26.21 16.68
CA PHE A 363 -14.00 -26.85 15.43
C PHE A 363 -12.52 -27.29 15.44
N GLU A 364 -12.30 -28.52 15.93
CA GLU A 364 -10.98 -29.16 15.84
C GLU A 364 -10.78 -29.75 14.41
N PRO A 365 -9.58 -29.68 13.80
CA PRO A 365 -8.28 -29.29 14.34
C PRO A 365 -7.90 -27.81 14.05
N TYR A 366 -8.84 -26.97 13.60
CA TYR A 366 -8.53 -25.62 13.13
C TYR A 366 -8.38 -24.58 14.23
N LYS A 367 -8.87 -24.87 15.43
CA LYS A 367 -8.83 -23.99 16.59
C LYS A 367 -7.40 -23.54 16.94
N ASP A 368 -6.48 -24.48 17.14
CA ASP A 368 -5.09 -24.18 17.47
C ASP A 368 -4.29 -23.72 16.24
N ALA A 369 -4.61 -24.27 15.05
CA ALA A 369 -3.93 -23.94 13.82
C ALA A 369 -4.20 -22.48 13.38
N THR A 370 -5.43 -21.98 13.55
CA THR A 370 -5.79 -20.60 13.25
C THR A 370 -5.17 -19.63 14.26
N ASP A 371 -5.11 -20.00 15.54
CA ASP A 371 -4.43 -19.19 16.58
C ASP A 371 -2.95 -19.02 16.25
N SER A 372 -2.25 -20.12 16.00
CA SER A 372 -0.83 -20.12 15.66
C SER A 372 -0.54 -19.30 14.41
N LEU A 373 -1.40 -19.35 13.39
CA LEU A 373 -1.23 -18.58 12.16
C LEU A 373 -1.55 -17.11 12.37
N ALA A 374 -2.59 -16.76 13.13
CA ALA A 374 -2.89 -15.38 13.50
C ALA A 374 -1.71 -14.74 14.23
N GLN A 375 -1.16 -15.44 15.22
CA GLN A 375 0.03 -14.98 15.94
C GLN A 375 1.24 -14.77 15.01
N ALA A 376 1.45 -15.67 14.05
CA ALA A 376 2.56 -15.54 13.09
C ALA A 376 2.37 -14.35 12.15
N LEU A 377 1.15 -14.08 11.69
CA LEU A 377 0.81 -12.93 10.86
C LEU A 377 0.94 -11.62 11.64
N ASP A 378 0.53 -11.59 12.89
CA ASP A 378 0.68 -10.48 13.80
C ASP A 378 2.16 -10.12 14.03
N ASN A 379 2.97 -11.12 14.35
CA ASN A 379 4.42 -10.94 14.47
C ASN A 379 5.06 -10.41 13.18
N ARG A 380 4.57 -10.87 12.01
CA ARG A 380 5.03 -10.39 10.71
C ARG A 380 4.66 -8.93 10.50
N LEU A 381 3.42 -8.55 10.77
CA LEU A 381 2.95 -7.17 10.65
C LEU A 381 3.74 -6.22 11.55
N THR A 382 3.93 -6.59 12.81
CA THR A 382 4.76 -5.84 13.76
C THR A 382 6.20 -5.68 13.25
N ALA A 383 6.78 -6.72 12.64
CA ALA A 383 8.12 -6.66 12.06
C ALA A 383 8.19 -5.71 10.86
N ILE A 384 7.16 -5.67 10.01
CA ILE A 384 7.07 -4.74 8.88
C ILE A 384 7.06 -3.29 9.38
N TYR A 385 6.17 -2.94 10.30
CA TYR A 385 6.07 -1.58 10.85
C TYR A 385 7.35 -1.14 11.56
N ARG A 386 7.94 -2.05 12.33
CA ARG A 386 9.24 -1.78 12.96
C ARG A 386 10.33 -1.53 11.92
N GLN A 387 10.38 -2.30 10.84
CA GLN A 387 11.35 -2.12 9.76
C GLN A 387 11.15 -0.76 9.07
N GLU A 388 9.91 -0.34 8.84
CA GLU A 388 9.61 0.99 8.30
C GLU A 388 10.15 2.12 9.17
N LEU A 389 10.02 2.01 10.51
CA LEU A 389 10.61 2.98 11.44
C LEU A 389 12.15 2.97 11.41
N ILE A 390 12.77 1.79 11.26
CA ILE A 390 14.23 1.65 11.11
C ILE A 390 14.69 2.33 9.82
N ASP A 391 14.02 2.08 8.71
CA ASP A 391 14.35 2.63 7.38
C ASP A 391 14.14 4.15 7.33
N ALA A 392 13.13 4.67 8.03
CA ALA A 392 12.92 6.11 8.21
C ALA A 392 14.11 6.79 8.89
N GLY A 393 14.92 6.03 9.61
CA GLY A 393 16.11 6.52 10.32
C GLY A 393 15.79 7.19 11.66
N ALA A 394 16.84 7.47 12.40
CA ALA A 394 16.76 8.21 13.66
C ALA A 394 16.38 9.68 13.43
N TYR A 395 16.06 10.38 14.50
CA TYR A 395 16.04 11.83 14.52
C TYR A 395 17.48 12.35 14.65
N ASP A 396 17.70 13.59 14.22
CA ASP A 396 18.99 14.27 14.40
C ASP A 396 18.82 15.56 15.22
N GLN A 397 19.86 16.36 15.27
CA GLN A 397 19.90 17.67 15.93
C GLN A 397 20.25 18.79 14.97
N THR A 398 19.97 18.62 13.67
CA THR A 398 20.29 19.60 12.65
C THR A 398 19.53 20.89 12.92
N HIS A 399 20.28 21.95 13.18
CA HIS A 399 19.71 23.26 13.41
C HIS A 399 19.26 23.89 12.08
N THR A 400 17.98 24.24 12.02
CA THR A 400 17.39 25.09 10.98
C THR A 400 16.64 26.22 11.68
N ASP A 401 16.42 27.36 11.01
CA ASP A 401 15.53 28.42 11.50
C ASP A 401 14.09 27.90 11.53
N LEU A 402 13.71 27.30 12.64
CA LEU A 402 12.40 26.71 12.85
C LEU A 402 11.52 27.67 13.66
N PRO A 403 10.21 27.76 13.36
CA PRO A 403 9.30 28.65 14.06
C PRO A 403 9.11 28.20 15.51
N ALA A 404 8.97 29.15 16.43
CA ALA A 404 8.75 28.85 17.85
C ALA A 404 7.35 28.25 18.11
N PHE A 405 7.28 27.33 19.04
CA PHE A 405 6.00 26.88 19.60
C PHE A 405 5.42 27.96 20.53
N VAL A 406 4.12 28.19 20.42
CA VAL A 406 3.40 29.21 21.20
C VAL A 406 2.28 28.55 22.00
N TYR A 407 2.21 28.85 23.30
CA TYR A 407 1.20 28.33 24.20
C TYR A 407 0.39 29.49 24.79
N ASP A 408 -0.95 29.38 24.75
CA ASP A 408 -1.79 30.30 25.48
C ASP A 408 -1.62 30.03 26.98
N THR A 409 -1.68 31.11 27.78
CA THR A 409 -1.54 31.00 29.22
C THR A 409 -2.88 30.70 29.88
N PRO A 410 -2.92 30.17 31.11
CA PRO A 410 -4.17 29.96 31.86
C PRO A 410 -5.00 31.24 32.07
N ALA A 411 -4.41 32.40 31.87
CA ALA A 411 -5.11 33.69 31.93
C ALA A 411 -5.94 33.98 30.66
N ASP A 412 -5.78 33.23 29.59
CA ASP A 412 -6.63 33.34 28.41
C ASP A 412 -8.09 33.10 28.75
N SER A 413 -8.96 33.97 28.23
CA SER A 413 -10.38 33.96 28.59
C SER A 413 -11.12 32.67 28.20
N LEU A 414 -10.71 32.04 27.10
CA LEU A 414 -11.30 30.76 26.66
C LEU A 414 -10.81 29.61 27.53
N LEU A 415 -9.53 29.59 27.90
CA LEU A 415 -8.99 28.61 28.85
C LEU A 415 -9.61 28.75 30.23
N GLN A 416 -9.86 29.99 30.71
CA GLN A 416 -10.61 30.23 31.94
C GLN A 416 -12.07 29.77 31.83
N ARG A 417 -12.70 29.91 30.64
CA ARG A 417 -14.03 29.37 30.38
C ARG A 417 -14.03 27.86 30.51
N THR A 418 -13.05 27.17 29.92
CA THR A 418 -12.86 25.71 29.99
C THR A 418 -12.69 25.28 31.45
N ARG A 419 -11.77 25.91 32.18
CA ARG A 419 -11.49 25.63 33.59
C ARG A 419 -12.75 25.71 34.46
N ARG A 420 -13.55 26.76 34.25
CA ARG A 420 -14.77 27.01 35.03
C ARG A 420 -15.91 26.06 34.62
N LEU A 421 -16.22 25.91 33.33
CA LEU A 421 -17.39 25.15 32.87
C LEU A 421 -17.23 23.65 33.08
N LEU A 422 -16.04 23.12 32.86
CA LEU A 422 -15.73 21.70 33.07
C LEU A 422 -15.25 21.42 34.52
N LYS A 423 -15.10 22.46 35.36
CA LYS A 423 -14.61 22.33 36.75
C LYS A 423 -13.26 21.61 36.84
N VAL A 424 -12.33 21.95 35.94
CA VAL A 424 -11.09 21.19 35.74
C VAL A 424 -10.23 21.13 37.00
N ASP A 425 -10.25 22.14 37.86
CA ASP A 425 -9.55 22.09 39.15
C ASP A 425 -10.06 20.98 40.07
N SER A 426 -11.38 20.76 40.09
CA SER A 426 -11.99 19.68 40.87
C SER A 426 -11.61 18.31 40.33
N ILE A 427 -11.56 18.16 39.00
CA ILE A 427 -11.14 16.92 38.31
C ILE A 427 -9.66 16.65 38.59
N ALA A 428 -8.81 17.65 38.40
CA ALA A 428 -7.38 17.58 38.64
C ALA A 428 -7.04 17.21 40.10
N GLY A 429 -7.78 17.79 41.05
CA GLY A 429 -7.55 17.55 42.45
C GLY A 429 -6.18 18.03 42.96
N GLN A 430 -5.76 17.52 44.10
CA GLN A 430 -4.43 17.78 44.69
C GLN A 430 -3.45 16.65 44.31
N GLY A 431 -2.16 16.90 44.41
CA GLY A 431 -1.10 15.92 44.15
C GLY A 431 -0.05 16.42 43.15
N SER A 432 0.79 15.50 42.66
CA SER A 432 1.81 15.81 41.65
C SER A 432 1.17 16.23 40.32
N ASP A 433 1.95 16.87 39.47
CA ASP A 433 1.55 17.20 38.10
C ASP A 433 1.10 15.95 37.34
N ILE A 434 1.82 14.84 37.48
CA ILE A 434 1.50 13.53 36.87
C ILE A 434 0.15 13.00 37.38
N ASP A 435 -0.13 13.06 38.68
CA ASP A 435 -1.42 12.61 39.24
C ASP A 435 -2.58 13.45 38.71
N ARG A 436 -2.37 14.75 38.57
CA ARG A 436 -3.35 15.66 37.98
C ARG A 436 -3.61 15.35 36.51
N MET A 437 -2.56 15.11 35.73
CA MET A 437 -2.67 14.72 34.31
C MET A 437 -3.48 13.43 34.14
N LYS A 438 -3.14 12.40 34.90
CA LYS A 438 -3.85 11.11 34.86
C LYS A 438 -5.34 11.26 35.17
N ARG A 439 -5.70 11.99 36.24
CA ARG A 439 -7.11 12.20 36.59
C ARG A 439 -7.90 12.97 35.55
N ILE A 440 -7.31 13.98 34.92
CA ILE A 440 -7.97 14.73 33.83
C ILE A 440 -8.17 13.83 32.61
N MET A 441 -7.18 13.03 32.24
CA MET A 441 -7.25 12.11 31.13
C MET A 441 -8.33 11.04 31.33
N THR A 442 -8.29 10.34 32.47
CA THR A 442 -9.29 9.33 32.84
C THR A 442 -10.70 9.93 32.89
N TRP A 443 -10.85 11.14 33.48
CA TRP A 443 -12.16 11.80 33.49
C TRP A 443 -12.69 12.02 32.06
N LEU A 444 -11.85 12.48 31.13
CA LEU A 444 -12.28 12.70 29.76
C LEU A 444 -12.66 11.38 29.07
N HIS A 445 -11.87 10.34 29.25
CA HIS A 445 -12.15 9.00 28.75
C HIS A 445 -13.49 8.45 29.26
N ASP A 446 -13.78 8.66 30.55
CA ASP A 446 -15.02 8.21 31.18
C ASP A 446 -16.28 8.94 30.66
N HIS A 447 -16.13 10.17 30.14
CA HIS A 447 -17.26 11.02 29.78
C HIS A 447 -17.45 11.18 28.27
N ILE A 448 -16.48 10.81 27.47
CA ILE A 448 -16.50 10.92 26.00
C ILE A 448 -16.15 9.58 25.37
N ARG A 449 -17.13 9.01 24.70
CA ARG A 449 -16.94 7.78 23.94
C ARG A 449 -16.16 8.04 22.64
N HIS A 450 -15.20 7.20 22.32
CA HIS A 450 -14.46 7.25 21.05
C HIS A 450 -15.26 6.59 19.91
N ASP A 451 -15.24 7.24 18.74
CA ASP A 451 -15.69 6.68 17.44
C ASP A 451 -14.87 7.30 16.32
N GLY A 452 -13.96 6.52 15.72
CA GLY A 452 -13.08 6.95 14.66
C GLY A 452 -13.79 7.43 13.38
N SER A 453 -15.01 6.95 13.16
CA SER A 453 -15.85 7.30 12.00
C SER A 453 -16.83 8.45 12.25
N SER A 454 -16.81 9.05 13.46
CA SER A 454 -17.74 10.12 13.79
C SER A 454 -17.61 11.34 12.88
N ASP A 455 -18.76 11.91 12.48
CA ASP A 455 -18.80 13.16 11.70
C ASP A 455 -18.14 14.32 12.42
N TRP A 456 -17.64 15.29 11.66
CA TRP A 456 -17.06 16.51 12.20
C TRP A 456 -18.11 17.32 12.98
N PRO A 457 -17.84 17.74 14.25
CA PRO A 457 -18.80 18.44 15.07
C PRO A 457 -19.15 19.82 14.49
N LYS A 458 -20.41 20.22 14.66
CA LYS A 458 -20.93 21.51 14.19
C LYS A 458 -20.81 22.64 15.21
N CYS A 459 -19.90 22.53 16.16
CA CYS A 459 -19.61 23.56 17.17
C CYS A 459 -18.18 24.09 17.02
N ALA A 460 -17.78 25.02 17.88
CA ALA A 460 -16.39 25.42 18.00
C ALA A 460 -15.56 24.29 18.63
N TYR A 461 -14.32 24.11 18.14
CA TYR A 461 -13.45 23.02 18.59
C TYR A 461 -12.69 23.43 19.87
N ASN A 462 -13.44 23.56 20.94
CA ASN A 462 -12.94 23.77 22.30
C ASN A 462 -13.62 22.79 23.27
N ALA A 463 -12.97 22.51 24.37
CA ALA A 463 -13.41 21.47 25.27
C ALA A 463 -14.85 21.67 25.81
N PRO A 464 -15.30 22.89 26.26
CA PRO A 464 -16.66 23.07 26.73
C PRO A 464 -17.74 22.87 25.66
N ASP A 465 -17.53 23.35 24.46
CA ASP A 465 -18.53 23.26 23.39
C ASP A 465 -18.62 21.83 22.84
N LEU A 466 -17.47 21.15 22.68
CA LEU A 466 -17.43 19.73 22.33
C LEU A 466 -18.10 18.87 23.41
N TYR A 467 -17.79 19.12 24.69
CA TYR A 467 -18.40 18.39 25.80
C TYR A 467 -19.91 18.60 25.85
N ALA A 468 -20.37 19.85 25.74
CA ALA A 468 -21.80 20.17 25.76
C ALA A 468 -22.54 19.48 24.58
N LEU A 469 -21.94 19.46 23.40
CA LEU A 469 -22.50 18.78 22.23
C LEU A 469 -22.55 17.26 22.44
N ALA A 470 -21.50 16.66 23.02
CA ALA A 470 -21.49 15.25 23.34
C ALA A 470 -22.63 14.85 24.28
N GLN A 471 -22.85 15.65 25.33
CA GLN A 471 -23.91 15.40 26.33
C GLN A 471 -25.32 15.59 25.73
N SER A 472 -25.52 16.62 24.89
CA SER A 472 -26.85 16.91 24.32
C SER A 472 -27.27 15.95 23.22
N GLU A 473 -26.33 15.38 22.47
CA GLU A 473 -26.61 14.51 21.32
C GLU A 473 -26.23 13.04 21.57
N SER A 474 -25.73 12.69 22.78
CA SER A 474 -25.10 11.38 23.07
C SER A 474 -24.00 11.03 22.06
N ARG A 475 -23.21 12.03 21.68
CA ARG A 475 -22.27 11.96 20.57
C ARG A 475 -20.91 11.42 21.00
N SER A 476 -20.37 10.51 20.21
CA SER A 476 -18.97 10.06 20.26
C SER A 476 -18.05 10.95 19.42
N TYR A 477 -16.76 10.94 19.72
CA TYR A 477 -15.75 11.70 18.99
C TYR A 477 -14.58 10.81 18.55
N ASN A 478 -13.93 11.19 17.46
CA ASN A 478 -12.67 10.57 17.06
C ASN A 478 -11.51 11.04 17.98
N CYS A 479 -10.37 10.37 17.85
CA CYS A 479 -9.16 10.63 18.66
C CYS A 479 -8.72 12.10 18.63
N ARG A 480 -8.87 12.81 17.49
CA ARG A 480 -8.49 14.22 17.35
C ARG A 480 -9.25 15.13 18.32
N PHE A 481 -10.57 15.01 18.37
CA PHE A 481 -11.37 15.86 19.26
C PHE A 481 -11.17 15.52 20.72
N MET A 482 -10.96 14.25 21.06
CA MET A 482 -10.58 13.86 22.42
C MET A 482 -9.21 14.45 22.81
N ALA A 483 -8.22 14.39 21.94
CA ALA A 483 -6.90 14.97 22.21
C ALA A 483 -6.92 16.51 22.31
N ILE A 484 -7.71 17.20 21.47
CA ILE A 484 -7.92 18.66 21.56
C ILE A 484 -8.55 19.04 22.91
N MET A 485 -9.59 18.33 23.34
CA MET A 485 -10.26 18.56 24.63
C MET A 485 -9.28 18.36 25.78
N LEU A 486 -8.52 17.26 25.78
CA LEU A 486 -7.55 16.96 26.83
C LEU A 486 -6.45 18.03 26.90
N CYS A 487 -5.90 18.42 25.75
CA CYS A 487 -4.89 19.45 25.63
C CYS A 487 -5.37 20.78 26.22
N GLU A 488 -6.60 21.21 25.91
CA GLU A 488 -7.18 22.44 26.41
C GLU A 488 -7.48 22.36 27.93
N MET A 489 -7.96 21.23 28.43
CA MET A 489 -8.17 21.01 29.84
C MET A 489 -6.86 21.14 30.64
N TYR A 490 -5.76 20.53 30.14
CA TYR A 490 -4.45 20.66 30.77
C TYR A 490 -3.97 22.11 30.81
N GLN A 491 -4.03 22.82 29.66
CA GLN A 491 -3.61 24.23 29.60
C GLN A 491 -4.43 25.13 30.50
N SER A 492 -5.72 24.86 30.67
CA SER A 492 -6.60 25.64 31.53
C SER A 492 -6.19 25.66 33.02
N VAL A 493 -5.45 24.64 33.47
CA VAL A 493 -4.92 24.51 34.83
C VAL A 493 -3.40 24.67 34.91
N GLY A 494 -2.78 25.23 33.86
CA GLY A 494 -1.38 25.59 33.83
C GLY A 494 -0.41 24.46 33.48
N ILE A 495 -0.90 23.34 32.94
CA ILE A 495 -0.08 22.24 32.41
C ILE A 495 0.08 22.45 30.93
N PRO A 496 1.28 22.80 30.41
CA PRO A 496 1.50 22.92 28.97
C PRO A 496 1.21 21.58 28.26
N ALA A 497 0.49 21.63 27.15
CA ALA A 497 0.11 20.43 26.44
C ALA A 497 0.05 20.65 24.92
N ARG A 498 0.26 19.58 24.18
CA ARG A 498 0.18 19.53 22.71
C ARG A 498 -0.58 18.30 22.28
N TYR A 499 -1.42 18.40 21.25
CA TYR A 499 -1.89 17.21 20.56
C TYR A 499 -0.98 16.91 19.37
N LEU A 500 -0.75 15.63 19.14
CA LEU A 500 0.14 15.11 18.10
C LEU A 500 -0.66 14.22 17.18
N VAL A 501 -0.60 14.50 15.88
CA VAL A 501 -1.16 13.64 14.85
C VAL A 501 -0.05 12.67 14.43
N CYS A 502 -0.21 11.42 14.84
CA CYS A 502 0.70 10.33 14.54
C CYS A 502 0.23 9.65 13.24
N VAL A 503 1.10 9.59 12.22
CA VAL A 503 0.70 9.27 10.85
C VAL A 503 1.59 8.14 10.30
N PRO A 504 1.00 7.15 9.59
CA PRO A 504 1.75 6.07 8.99
C PRO A 504 2.59 6.53 7.78
N LYS A 505 3.51 5.69 7.33
CA LYS A 505 4.34 5.93 6.15
C LYS A 505 3.49 6.17 4.90
N ASP A 506 2.56 5.28 4.64
CA ASP A 506 1.73 5.27 3.43
C ASP A 506 0.36 5.93 3.68
N TYR A 507 0.37 7.13 4.26
CA TYR A 507 -0.83 7.87 4.69
C TYR A 507 -1.82 8.19 3.53
N THR A 508 -1.43 8.05 2.29
CA THR A 508 -2.30 8.17 1.12
C THR A 508 -3.12 6.91 0.85
N GLU A 509 -2.63 5.77 1.32
CA GLU A 509 -3.24 4.44 1.15
C GLU A 509 -3.90 3.96 2.45
N ASP A 510 -3.28 4.30 3.57
CA ASP A 510 -3.78 4.03 4.92
C ASP A 510 -4.12 5.36 5.61
N SER A 511 -5.40 5.73 5.57
CA SER A 511 -5.90 6.94 6.21
C SER A 511 -6.06 6.83 7.74
N ASP A 512 -5.81 5.64 8.30
CA ASP A 512 -5.92 5.40 9.75
C ASP A 512 -4.70 5.97 10.47
N CYS A 513 -4.83 7.20 10.93
CA CYS A 513 -3.88 7.90 11.79
C CYS A 513 -4.41 7.96 13.24
N HIS A 514 -3.53 8.24 14.19
CA HIS A 514 -3.94 8.42 15.57
C HIS A 514 -3.54 9.78 16.12
N VAL A 515 -4.38 10.35 16.98
CA VAL A 515 -4.12 11.65 17.62
C VAL A 515 -4.08 11.48 19.12
N ILE A 516 -2.93 11.79 19.70
CA ILE A 516 -2.68 11.71 21.15
C ILE A 516 -2.40 13.10 21.72
N CYS A 517 -2.42 13.21 23.04
CA CYS A 517 -1.94 14.38 23.75
C CYS A 517 -0.57 14.08 24.41
N VAL A 518 0.30 15.08 24.44
CA VAL A 518 1.47 15.10 25.34
C VAL A 518 1.37 16.28 26.28
N ALA A 519 1.69 16.06 27.54
CA ALA A 519 1.68 17.08 28.58
C ALA A 519 3.10 17.26 29.15
N TRP A 520 3.47 18.50 29.49
CA TRP A 520 4.75 18.77 30.10
C TRP A 520 4.71 18.50 31.60
N SER A 521 5.58 17.63 32.05
CA SER A 521 5.77 17.35 33.46
C SER A 521 6.91 18.22 34.04
N ASP A 522 6.55 19.12 34.95
CA ASP A 522 7.55 19.92 35.69
C ASP A 522 8.39 19.04 36.61
N SER A 523 7.82 17.97 37.16
CA SER A 523 8.54 17.06 38.05
C SER A 523 9.56 16.20 37.30
N LEU A 524 9.28 15.83 36.02
CA LEU A 524 10.18 15.06 35.18
C LEU A 524 11.01 15.93 34.21
N GLN A 525 10.69 17.22 34.09
CA GLN A 525 11.30 18.14 33.12
C GLN A 525 11.23 17.60 31.68
N LYS A 526 10.11 17.00 31.29
CA LYS A 526 9.91 16.40 29.97
C LYS A 526 8.44 16.31 29.58
N TRP A 527 8.19 16.12 28.30
CA TRP A 527 6.89 15.75 27.78
C TRP A 527 6.57 14.29 28.15
N VAL A 528 5.30 14.00 28.42
CA VAL A 528 4.81 12.65 28.70
C VAL A 528 3.60 12.33 27.84
N TRP A 529 3.50 11.07 27.42
CA TRP A 529 2.41 10.53 26.62
C TRP A 529 1.12 10.42 27.42
N MET A 530 0.03 11.01 26.91
CA MET A 530 -1.31 10.94 27.49
C MET A 530 -2.34 10.73 26.38
N ASP A 531 -2.90 9.54 26.29
CA ASP A 531 -3.88 9.20 25.27
C ASP A 531 -5.29 9.02 25.85
N PRO A 532 -6.20 9.96 25.62
CA PRO A 532 -7.56 9.88 26.16
C PRO A 532 -8.43 8.84 25.47
N THR A 533 -8.06 8.38 24.26
CA THR A 533 -8.80 7.36 23.51
C THR A 533 -8.74 6.01 24.21
N TRP A 534 -7.58 5.69 24.76
CA TRP A 534 -7.30 4.41 25.42
C TRP A 534 -7.17 4.54 26.94
N ASP A 535 -7.34 5.73 27.52
CA ASP A 535 -6.95 6.04 28.88
C ASP A 535 -5.53 5.56 29.20
N ALA A 536 -4.58 5.82 28.27
CA ALA A 536 -3.27 5.20 28.28
C ALA A 536 -2.12 6.21 28.41
N TYR A 537 -1.14 5.85 29.23
CA TYR A 537 0.19 6.47 29.26
C TYR A 537 1.26 5.39 29.17
N VAL A 538 2.43 5.78 28.64
CA VAL A 538 3.51 4.84 28.33
C VAL A 538 4.68 5.01 29.27
N MET A 539 5.26 3.89 29.74
CA MET A 539 6.36 3.83 30.70
C MET A 539 7.49 2.92 30.22
N ASP A 540 8.67 3.13 30.78
CA ASP A 540 9.76 2.19 30.71
C ASP A 540 9.66 1.10 31.81
N GLU A 541 10.69 0.23 31.86
CA GLU A 541 10.83 -0.86 32.86
C GLU A 541 10.95 -0.39 34.31
N ASN A 542 11.23 0.89 34.54
CA ASN A 542 11.35 1.51 35.87
C ASN A 542 10.08 2.28 36.25
N GLY A 543 9.05 2.28 35.37
CA GLY A 543 7.81 3.04 35.56
C GLY A 543 7.95 4.53 35.23
N LEU A 544 9.05 4.95 34.58
CA LEU A 544 9.25 6.33 34.15
C LEU A 544 8.40 6.61 32.90
N LEU A 545 7.60 7.69 32.93
CA LEU A 545 6.77 8.10 31.80
C LEU A 545 7.62 8.51 30.59
N LEU A 546 7.19 8.10 29.42
CA LEU A 546 7.88 8.32 28.13
C LEU A 546 7.11 9.30 27.25
N HIS A 547 7.84 10.03 26.38
CA HIS A 547 7.25 10.78 25.27
C HIS A 547 7.31 9.98 23.94
N PRO A 548 6.55 10.34 22.90
CA PRO A 548 6.45 9.56 21.67
C PRO A 548 7.78 9.29 20.95
N GLY A 549 8.74 10.22 21.04
CA GLY A 549 10.07 10.01 20.47
C GLY A 549 10.85 8.87 21.16
N GLU A 550 10.77 8.81 22.51
CA GLU A 550 11.38 7.72 23.29
C GLU A 550 10.66 6.39 23.02
N VAL A 551 9.34 6.41 22.89
CA VAL A 551 8.56 5.21 22.54
C VAL A 551 8.98 4.70 21.16
N ARG A 552 9.06 5.58 20.15
CA ARG A 552 9.55 5.22 18.82
C ARG A 552 10.96 4.61 18.85
N GLU A 553 11.87 5.22 19.58
CA GLU A 553 13.23 4.71 19.71
C GLU A 553 13.27 3.31 20.35
N ARG A 554 12.45 3.09 21.39
CA ARG A 554 12.32 1.79 22.05
C ARG A 554 11.69 0.74 21.16
N LEU A 555 10.68 1.09 20.34
CA LEU A 555 10.12 0.20 19.32
C LEU A 555 11.16 -0.21 18.29
N VAL A 556 11.96 0.73 17.79
CA VAL A 556 13.06 0.47 16.85
C VAL A 556 14.13 -0.45 17.48
N LYS A 557 14.50 -0.21 18.74
CA LYS A 557 15.51 -1.02 19.45
C LYS A 557 14.98 -2.35 19.97
N GLY A 558 13.65 -2.52 20.05
CA GLY A 558 13.03 -3.68 20.71
C GLY A 558 13.16 -3.64 22.24
N SER A 559 13.31 -2.43 22.82
CA SER A 559 13.39 -2.25 24.27
C SER A 559 12.03 -2.40 24.96
N PRO A 560 11.96 -2.80 26.23
CA PRO A 560 10.70 -2.97 26.95
C PRO A 560 9.86 -1.70 26.98
N LEU A 561 8.56 -1.85 26.83
CA LEU A 561 7.54 -0.80 26.94
C LEU A 561 6.41 -1.30 27.82
N PHE A 562 5.81 -0.41 28.59
CA PHE A 562 4.69 -0.70 29.48
C PHE A 562 3.62 0.37 29.34
N ILE A 563 2.37 -0.01 29.55
CA ILE A 563 1.22 0.90 29.70
C ILE A 563 0.56 0.64 31.04
N ASN A 564 -0.32 1.53 31.48
CA ASN A 564 -1.09 1.32 32.69
C ASN A 564 -2.05 0.13 32.57
N ASP A 565 -2.31 -0.53 33.72
CA ASP A 565 -3.08 -1.78 33.76
C ASP A 565 -4.55 -1.63 33.39
N TYR A 566 -5.09 -0.41 33.46
CA TYR A 566 -6.49 -0.10 33.18
C TYR A 566 -6.71 0.52 31.79
N ALA A 567 -5.68 0.63 30.98
CA ALA A 567 -5.81 1.10 29.59
C ALA A 567 -6.84 0.26 28.80
N ASN A 568 -7.82 0.93 28.22
CA ASN A 568 -8.94 0.28 27.56
C ASN A 568 -9.57 1.17 26.48
N TRP A 569 -10.30 0.56 25.55
CA TRP A 569 -11.08 1.28 24.57
C TRP A 569 -12.55 1.29 24.97
N ASN A 570 -13.11 2.48 25.22
CA ASN A 570 -14.54 2.70 25.54
C ASN A 570 -15.09 1.87 26.71
N HIS A 571 -14.27 1.45 27.67
CA HIS A 571 -14.62 0.51 28.75
C HIS A 571 -15.06 -0.88 28.29
N GLU A 572 -14.88 -1.19 27.02
CA GLU A 572 -15.32 -2.46 26.42
C GLU A 572 -14.17 -3.45 26.30
N ASN A 573 -13.02 -2.99 25.83
CA ASN A 573 -11.88 -3.84 25.53
C ASN A 573 -10.61 -3.31 26.21
N LYS A 574 -10.05 -4.10 27.13
CA LYS A 574 -8.72 -3.83 27.69
C LYS A 574 -7.68 -4.01 26.58
N THR A 575 -6.78 -3.05 26.45
CA THR A 575 -5.69 -3.13 25.46
C THR A 575 -4.39 -3.66 26.07
N SER A 576 -3.51 -4.14 25.23
CA SER A 576 -2.17 -4.63 25.58
C SER A 576 -1.08 -3.74 24.96
N VAL A 577 0.16 -3.90 25.44
CA VAL A 577 1.34 -3.26 24.83
C VAL A 577 1.52 -3.69 23.38
N ASP A 578 1.24 -4.96 23.09
CA ASP A 578 1.40 -5.51 21.74
C ASP A 578 0.39 -4.89 20.78
N GLU A 579 -0.90 -4.88 21.12
CA GLU A 579 -1.96 -4.29 20.30
C GLU A 579 -1.79 -2.77 20.14
N TYR A 580 -1.61 -2.06 21.26
CA TYR A 580 -1.58 -0.61 21.23
C TYR A 580 -0.27 -0.05 20.69
N LEU A 581 0.89 -0.49 21.22
CA LEU A 581 2.17 0.14 20.90
C LEU A 581 2.89 -0.54 19.74
N ARG A 582 2.97 -1.89 19.73
CA ARG A 582 3.77 -2.59 18.73
C ARG A 582 3.08 -2.74 17.37
N GLN A 583 1.77 -2.88 17.37
CA GLN A 583 0.98 -2.92 16.14
C GLN A 583 0.52 -1.50 15.76
N TYR A 584 -0.42 -0.94 16.51
CA TYR A 584 -1.11 0.27 16.12
C TYR A 584 -0.22 1.52 16.12
N MET A 585 0.47 1.80 17.23
CA MET A 585 1.30 3.01 17.30
C MET A 585 2.64 2.87 16.59
N CYS A 586 3.22 1.67 16.46
CA CYS A 586 4.42 1.45 15.67
C CYS A 586 4.21 1.90 14.21
N LYS A 587 3.06 1.57 13.63
CA LYS A 587 2.64 2.07 12.31
C LYS A 587 2.57 3.59 12.30
N ASN A 588 1.90 4.17 13.29
CA ASN A 588 1.53 5.59 13.34
C ASN A 588 2.66 6.54 13.83
N LEU A 589 3.78 6.03 14.29
CA LEU A 589 4.93 6.86 14.70
C LEU A 589 5.95 7.12 13.57
N TYR A 590 5.56 6.93 12.32
CA TYR A 590 6.42 7.24 11.18
C TYR A 590 6.59 8.75 11.00
N TYR A 591 5.48 9.51 11.07
CA TYR A 591 5.44 10.96 11.12
C TYR A 591 4.73 11.42 12.40
N ILE A 592 5.26 12.45 13.03
CA ILE A 592 4.63 13.10 14.19
C ILE A 592 4.37 14.57 13.82
N ASN A 593 3.12 14.90 13.52
CA ASN A 593 2.71 16.23 13.09
C ASN A 593 2.00 16.96 14.25
N THR A 594 2.27 18.25 14.42
CA THR A 594 1.66 19.06 15.47
C THR A 594 1.50 20.52 15.02
N PRO A 595 0.47 21.25 15.48
CA PRO A 595 0.42 22.69 15.24
C PRO A 595 1.54 23.41 16.01
N LEU A 596 1.88 24.62 15.56
CA LEU A 596 2.88 25.47 16.22
C LEU A 596 2.29 26.30 17.36
N ARG A 597 0.97 26.40 17.44
CA ARG A 597 0.30 27.20 18.45
C ARG A 597 -0.80 26.36 19.16
N PHE A 598 -0.84 26.48 20.48
CA PHE A 598 -1.74 25.73 21.36
C PHE A 598 -2.54 26.67 22.26
N GLY A 599 -3.84 26.40 22.36
CA GLY A 599 -4.82 27.15 23.11
C GLY A 599 -6.23 26.73 22.70
N ALA A 600 -7.24 27.40 23.21
CA ALA A 600 -8.62 27.11 22.82
C ALA A 600 -8.93 27.58 21.39
N ASN A 601 -9.80 26.85 20.68
CA ASN A 601 -10.18 27.10 19.29
C ASN A 601 -8.97 27.11 18.32
N ASN A 602 -8.14 26.11 18.37
CA ASN A 602 -6.97 25.96 17.48
C ASN A 602 -7.35 25.56 16.04
N GLU A 603 -8.48 24.93 15.86
CA GLU A 603 -8.92 24.38 14.58
C GLU A 603 -10.39 24.71 14.29
N GLY A 604 -10.83 24.37 13.06
CA GLY A 604 -12.20 24.52 12.60
C GLY A 604 -12.62 25.95 12.28
N LYS A 605 -13.92 26.14 12.08
CA LYS A 605 -14.47 27.44 11.63
C LYS A 605 -14.32 28.58 12.65
N ALA A 606 -14.21 28.25 13.93
CA ALA A 606 -14.00 29.21 15.02
C ALA A 606 -12.51 29.40 15.37
N CYS A 607 -11.63 28.95 14.51
CA CYS A 607 -10.18 29.05 14.72
C CYS A 607 -9.75 30.49 14.92
N ARG A 608 -9.00 30.78 15.98
CA ARG A 608 -8.53 32.13 16.35
C ARG A 608 -7.40 32.63 15.45
N TRP A 609 -6.69 31.71 14.80
CA TRP A 609 -5.58 31.96 13.87
C TRP A 609 -5.49 30.83 12.87
N GLN A 610 -4.90 31.10 11.72
CA GLN A 610 -4.68 30.06 10.72
C GLN A 610 -3.66 29.04 11.25
N PRO A 611 -4.01 27.75 11.36
CA PRO A 611 -3.10 26.73 11.88
C PRO A 611 -1.88 26.57 10.98
N GLN A 612 -0.71 26.58 11.60
CA GLN A 612 0.56 26.19 10.97
C GLN A 612 1.06 24.94 11.67
N TYR A 613 1.53 23.99 10.90
CA TYR A 613 1.96 22.69 11.39
C TYR A 613 3.43 22.45 11.12
N ILE A 614 4.05 21.65 11.99
CA ILE A 614 5.38 21.10 11.80
C ILE A 614 5.36 19.60 12.03
N THR A 615 6.10 18.88 11.20
CA THR A 615 6.21 17.42 11.26
C THR A 615 7.62 17.00 11.65
N LEU A 616 7.74 16.24 12.72
CA LEU A 616 8.96 15.49 13.06
C LEU A 616 8.98 14.18 12.26
N LYS A 617 10.08 13.96 11.55
CA LYS A 617 10.30 12.76 10.74
C LYS A 617 11.72 12.21 10.93
N GLY A 618 11.94 10.94 10.66
CA GLY A 618 13.28 10.35 10.58
C GLY A 618 14.11 10.95 9.42
N VAL A 619 15.42 10.92 9.55
CA VAL A 619 16.34 11.56 8.58
C VAL A 619 16.17 11.05 7.15
N ASN A 620 15.83 9.77 6.98
CA ASN A 620 15.63 9.13 5.68
C ASN A 620 14.19 9.18 5.18
N ALA A 621 13.22 9.58 6.03
CA ALA A 621 11.82 9.65 5.63
C ALA A 621 11.60 10.78 4.61
N PRO A 622 10.73 10.59 3.59
CA PRO A 622 10.33 11.68 2.70
C PRO A 622 9.63 12.82 3.46
N GLY A 623 9.44 13.96 2.81
CA GLY A 623 8.70 15.07 3.39
C GLY A 623 7.21 14.74 3.55
N TYR A 624 6.62 15.23 4.64
CA TYR A 624 5.19 15.26 4.87
C TYR A 624 4.63 16.66 4.57
N PHE A 625 3.30 16.82 4.52
CA PHE A 625 2.67 18.12 4.27
C PHE A 625 3.12 19.22 5.25
N GLY A 626 3.31 20.42 4.74
CA GLY A 626 3.75 21.58 5.53
C GLY A 626 5.25 21.58 5.85
N SER A 627 5.62 22.22 6.95
CA SER A 627 7.01 22.29 7.41
C SER A 627 7.46 20.97 8.03
N ASN A 628 8.69 20.57 7.75
CA ASN A 628 9.26 19.32 8.26
C ASN A 628 10.56 19.58 9.02
N THR A 629 10.82 18.78 10.04
CA THR A 629 12.07 18.77 10.80
C THR A 629 12.50 17.34 11.12
N THR A 630 13.81 17.13 11.20
CA THR A 630 14.42 15.93 11.77
C THR A 630 14.98 16.20 13.18
N ASN A 631 14.93 17.48 13.62
CA ASN A 631 15.50 17.95 14.87
C ASN A 631 14.57 17.60 16.06
N ALA A 632 14.90 16.52 16.77
CA ALA A 632 14.15 16.08 17.94
C ALA A 632 14.27 17.05 19.13
N ASP A 633 15.43 17.68 19.34
CA ASP A 633 15.62 18.60 20.46
C ASP A 633 14.74 19.84 20.31
N TYR A 634 14.65 20.38 19.08
CA TYR A 634 13.69 21.44 18.79
C TYR A 634 12.26 20.98 19.02
N PHE A 635 11.90 19.80 18.50
CA PHE A 635 10.52 19.33 18.58
C PHE A 635 10.07 19.05 20.01
N TRP A 636 10.95 18.51 20.85
CA TRP A 636 10.68 18.18 22.25
C TRP A 636 11.18 19.23 23.26
N GLN A 637 11.53 20.44 22.77
CA GLN A 637 11.99 21.51 23.65
C GLN A 637 10.99 21.83 24.77
N SER A 638 11.49 22.34 25.89
CA SER A 638 10.66 22.84 26.99
C SER A 638 9.66 23.89 26.49
N PRO A 639 8.42 23.87 26.97
CA PRO A 639 7.42 24.88 26.62
C PRO A 639 7.69 26.26 27.24
N ARG A 640 8.75 26.40 28.05
CA ARG A 640 9.13 27.61 28.79
C ARG A 640 10.51 28.09 28.43
#